data_8b7df5e2ba5865019ef6e83ec0d31e82
#
_entry.id   8b7df5e2ba5865019ef6e83ec0d31e82
#
_cell.length_a   1.000
_cell.length_b   1.000
_cell.length_c   1.000
_cell.angle_alpha   90.00
_cell.angle_beta   90.00
_cell.angle_gamma   90.00
#
_symmetry.space_group_name_H-M   'P 1'
#
loop_
_entity.id
_entity.type
_entity.pdbx_description
1 polymer ?
#
loop_
_entity_poly.entity_id
_entity_poly.type
_entity_poly.pdbx_seq_one_letter_code
_entity_poly.pdbx_strand_id
1 'polypeptide(L)'
;MQFAPSICQQCSIGCNISPGERYGELRRIENRYNGTVNHYFLCDRGRFGYGYVNLKDRPRQPVQRRGDDFITLNAEQAMQGAADILRQSKKVIGIGSPRASIESNFALRELVGAENFYTGIARGEQERLQLALKVLREGGIYTPALREIESYDAVLVLGEDVTQTGARVALAVRQAVKGKAREMAAAQKVADWQIAAILNIGQRAKHPLFVTNVDDTRLDDIAAWTYRAPVEDQARLGFAIAHALDNTAPAVDGIDSDLQNKIDVIVQALAGAKKPLIISGTNAGSSEVIQAAANVAKALKGRGADVGITMIARSVNSMGLGMMGGGSLDDALGELETGSADAVVVLENDLHRHASATRVNAALAKAPLVMVVDHQRTAIMENAHLVLSAASFAESDGTVINNEGRAQRFFQVYDPAYYDNKTIMLESWRWLHSLHSTVENREVDWTQLDHVIDAVIAAMPQFAGIKDAAPDATFRIRGQKLAREPHRYSGRTAMRANISVHEPRQPQDKDTMFAFSMEGNNQPTAPRSEIPFAWAPGWNSPQAWNKFQDEVGGKLRHGDPGVRLIEATEGGLDYFTTVPASFQAQDGQWRIAPYYHLFGSDELSQRSPVFQSRMPQPYIKLNPADAAKLGVNAGTRVSFSYDGNTVTLPVEISEGLAAGQVGLPMGMPGIAPVLAGARLEDLREAQQ
;
A
#
# COMPACT_ATOMS: atom_id res chain seq x y z
N MET A 1 -4.72 21.48 -17.79
CA MET A 1 -4.47 20.24 -17.04
C MET A 1 -5.63 20.06 -16.08
N GLN A 2 -6.22 18.88 -16.03
CA GLN A 2 -7.33 18.56 -15.16
C GLN A 2 -6.81 17.76 -13.96
N PHE A 3 -7.32 18.04 -12.77
CA PHE A 3 -6.94 17.36 -11.53
C PHE A 3 -8.18 16.82 -10.80
N ALA A 4 -7.98 15.80 -10.00
CA ALA A 4 -8.98 15.35 -9.04
C ALA A 4 -8.30 14.93 -7.72
N PRO A 5 -9.01 14.99 -6.58
CA PRO A 5 -8.55 14.38 -5.33
C PRO A 5 -8.39 12.88 -5.50
N SER A 6 -7.26 12.34 -5.04
CA SER A 6 -7.01 10.91 -5.16
C SER A 6 -6.09 10.39 -4.06
N ILE A 7 -5.93 9.08 -4.02
CA ILE A 7 -5.08 8.36 -3.08
C ILE A 7 -4.00 7.63 -3.86
N CYS A 8 -2.77 7.68 -3.36
CA CYS A 8 -1.63 6.99 -3.95
C CYS A 8 -1.84 5.48 -3.93
N GLN A 9 -1.70 4.83 -5.09
CA GLN A 9 -1.97 3.39 -5.27
C GLN A 9 -0.75 2.49 -5.03
N GLN A 10 0.37 3.05 -4.53
CA GLN A 10 1.66 2.36 -4.56
C GLN A 10 2.03 1.59 -3.28
N CYS A 11 1.34 1.82 -2.18
CA CYS A 11 1.52 1.12 -0.91
C CYS A 11 0.37 1.40 0.06
N SER A 12 0.34 0.72 1.20
CA SER A 12 -0.73 0.80 2.19
C SER A 12 -0.81 2.10 3.00
N ILE A 13 0.06 3.09 2.78
CA ILE A 13 0.14 4.29 3.65
C ILE A 13 -1.00 5.28 3.42
N GLY A 14 -1.61 5.30 2.22
CA GLY A 14 -2.78 6.13 1.95
C GLY A 14 -2.46 7.62 1.76
N CYS A 15 -1.31 7.97 1.17
CA CYS A 15 -0.97 9.36 0.88
C CYS A 15 -1.98 9.99 -0.07
N ASN A 16 -2.47 11.18 0.27
CA ASN A 16 -3.35 11.98 -0.59
C ASN A 16 -2.54 12.60 -1.73
N ILE A 17 -3.07 12.54 -2.94
CA ILE A 17 -2.46 13.03 -4.16
C ILE A 17 -3.46 13.79 -5.03
N SER A 18 -2.93 14.64 -5.92
CA SER A 18 -3.66 15.28 -7.00
C SER A 18 -3.05 14.85 -8.34
N PRO A 19 -3.56 13.80 -8.97
CA PRO A 19 -3.13 13.41 -10.31
C PRO A 19 -3.63 14.41 -11.34
N GLY A 20 -2.74 14.79 -12.27
CA GLY A 20 -3.02 15.78 -13.31
C GLY A 20 -2.95 15.17 -14.70
N GLU A 21 -4.04 15.27 -15.43
CA GLU A 21 -4.20 14.78 -16.80
C GLU A 21 -4.12 15.93 -17.81
N ARG A 22 -3.58 15.64 -19.01
CA ARG A 22 -3.66 16.49 -20.17
C ARG A 22 -3.59 15.66 -21.46
N TYR A 23 -4.56 15.85 -22.34
CA TYR A 23 -4.67 15.17 -23.63
C TYR A 23 -4.77 13.63 -23.52
N GLY A 24 -5.53 13.12 -22.56
CA GLY A 24 -5.75 11.69 -22.37
C GLY A 24 -4.58 10.95 -21.71
N GLU A 25 -3.62 11.67 -21.15
CA GLU A 25 -2.50 11.07 -20.44
C GLU A 25 -2.30 11.71 -19.05
N LEU A 26 -2.02 10.90 -18.08
CA LEU A 26 -1.58 11.34 -16.77
C LEU A 26 -0.17 11.92 -16.88
N ARG A 27 -0.01 13.21 -16.60
CA ARG A 27 1.25 13.94 -16.85
C ARG A 27 2.07 14.17 -15.60
N ARG A 28 1.42 14.24 -14.43
CA ARG A 28 2.11 14.38 -13.16
C ARG A 28 1.20 13.98 -12.00
N ILE A 29 1.83 13.73 -10.87
CA ILE A 29 1.16 13.62 -9.57
C ILE A 29 1.75 14.67 -8.63
N GLU A 30 0.88 15.52 -8.07
CA GLU A 30 1.22 16.43 -6.99
C GLU A 30 0.79 15.83 -5.65
N ASN A 31 1.44 16.23 -4.57
CA ASN A 31 0.91 15.92 -3.27
C ASN A 31 -0.36 16.73 -3.04
N ARG A 32 -1.35 16.12 -2.42
CA ARG A 32 -2.50 16.80 -1.86
C ARG A 32 -2.34 16.88 -0.34
N TYR A 33 -2.53 18.07 0.21
CA TYR A 33 -2.38 18.27 1.65
C TYR A 33 -3.40 17.42 2.42
N ASN A 34 -2.91 16.70 3.41
CA ASN A 34 -3.72 16.04 4.43
C ASN A 34 -2.98 16.12 5.76
N GLY A 35 -3.48 16.97 6.68
CA GLY A 35 -2.83 17.23 7.97
C GLY A 35 -2.73 16.01 8.89
N THR A 36 -3.54 14.98 8.66
CA THR A 36 -3.54 13.74 9.42
C THR A 36 -2.61 12.68 8.83
N VAL A 37 -2.52 12.58 7.50
CA VAL A 37 -1.78 11.53 6.81
C VAL A 37 -0.43 12.04 6.32
N ASN A 38 -0.33 12.48 5.08
CA ASN A 38 0.95 12.77 4.44
C ASN A 38 1.39 14.24 4.55
N HIS A 39 0.60 15.11 5.19
CA HIS A 39 0.87 16.53 5.23
C HIS A 39 1.06 17.05 3.78
N TYR A 40 2.18 17.69 3.46
CA TYR A 40 2.51 18.12 2.09
C TYR A 40 3.67 17.32 1.48
N PHE A 41 3.92 16.11 1.96
CA PHE A 41 4.98 15.26 1.43
C PHE A 41 4.44 14.07 0.64
N LEU A 42 5.18 13.70 -0.39
CA LEU A 42 4.96 12.51 -1.20
C LEU A 42 6.32 11.88 -1.51
N CYS A 43 6.41 10.56 -1.45
CA CYS A 43 7.65 9.85 -1.82
C CYS A 43 7.77 9.75 -3.35
N ASP A 44 8.98 9.42 -3.82
CA ASP A 44 9.25 9.32 -5.27
C ASP A 44 8.39 8.26 -5.95
N ARG A 45 8.10 7.13 -5.28
CA ARG A 45 7.21 6.11 -5.83
C ARG A 45 5.81 6.67 -6.09
N GLY A 46 5.22 7.38 -5.13
CA GLY A 46 3.92 8.01 -5.31
C GLY A 46 3.92 9.13 -6.35
N ARG A 47 5.03 9.88 -6.46
CA ARG A 47 5.13 11.01 -7.38
C ARG A 47 5.38 10.60 -8.82
N PHE A 48 6.20 9.58 -9.07
CA PHE A 48 6.70 9.24 -10.41
C PHE A 48 6.26 7.85 -10.90
N GLY A 49 5.71 7.01 -10.01
CA GLY A 49 5.34 5.63 -10.32
C GLY A 49 4.04 5.45 -11.10
N TYR A 50 3.44 6.50 -11.64
CA TYR A 50 2.13 6.47 -12.30
C TYR A 50 2.17 6.09 -13.79
N GLY A 51 3.34 5.98 -14.39
CA GLY A 51 3.48 5.77 -15.85
C GLY A 51 2.76 4.51 -16.38
N TYR A 52 2.45 3.55 -15.53
CA TYR A 52 1.67 2.37 -15.88
C TYR A 52 0.25 2.72 -16.39
N VAL A 53 -0.32 3.86 -16.00
CA VAL A 53 -1.62 4.35 -16.50
C VAL A 53 -1.57 4.68 -17.98
N ASN A 54 -0.43 5.16 -18.48
CA ASN A 54 -0.25 5.61 -19.84
C ASN A 54 0.27 4.52 -20.81
N LEU A 55 0.48 3.29 -20.33
CA LEU A 55 1.01 2.21 -21.16
C LEU A 55 0.08 1.89 -22.32
N LYS A 56 0.66 1.66 -23.49
CA LYS A 56 -0.09 1.38 -24.73
C LYS A 56 -0.62 -0.06 -24.79
N ASP A 57 -0.02 -0.97 -24.04
CA ASP A 57 -0.38 -2.39 -23.99
C ASP A 57 -1.53 -2.71 -23.03
N ARG A 58 -2.06 -1.70 -22.33
CA ARG A 58 -3.22 -1.85 -21.46
C ARG A 58 -4.45 -2.31 -22.25
N PRO A 59 -5.28 -3.20 -21.69
CA PRO A 59 -6.60 -3.50 -22.24
C PRO A 59 -7.43 -2.21 -22.34
N ARG A 60 -7.86 -1.84 -23.54
CA ARG A 60 -8.70 -0.65 -23.80
C ARG A 60 -10.08 -1.00 -24.31
N GLN A 61 -10.28 -2.24 -24.69
CA GLN A 61 -11.55 -2.81 -25.16
C GLN A 61 -11.66 -4.24 -24.64
N PRO A 62 -12.86 -4.72 -24.37
CA PRO A 62 -13.07 -6.13 -24.06
C PRO A 62 -12.61 -7.00 -25.24
N VAL A 63 -12.01 -8.13 -24.92
CA VAL A 63 -11.58 -9.11 -25.94
C VAL A 63 -11.96 -10.53 -25.50
N GLN A 64 -12.36 -11.34 -26.48
CA GLN A 64 -12.69 -12.75 -26.30
C GLN A 64 -11.76 -13.62 -27.12
N ARG A 65 -11.30 -14.72 -26.55
CA ARG A 65 -10.50 -15.72 -27.26
C ARG A 65 -11.36 -16.47 -28.29
N ARG A 66 -10.84 -16.58 -29.51
CA ARG A 66 -11.37 -17.48 -30.53
C ARG A 66 -10.23 -18.26 -31.17
N GLY A 67 -10.12 -19.52 -30.80
CA GLY A 67 -8.92 -20.32 -31.12
C GLY A 67 -7.67 -19.70 -30.47
N ASP A 68 -6.65 -19.44 -31.28
CA ASP A 68 -5.39 -18.82 -30.82
C ASP A 68 -5.42 -17.27 -30.80
N ASP A 69 -6.47 -16.65 -31.36
CA ASP A 69 -6.60 -15.21 -31.49
C ASP A 69 -7.58 -14.61 -30.48
N PHE A 70 -7.43 -13.31 -30.23
CA PHE A 70 -8.39 -12.49 -29.49
C PHE A 70 -9.16 -11.58 -30.45
N ILE A 71 -10.49 -11.59 -30.35
CA ILE A 71 -11.37 -10.67 -31.05
C ILE A 71 -11.86 -9.58 -30.10
N THR A 72 -11.89 -8.36 -30.58
CA THR A 72 -12.46 -7.21 -29.85
C THR A 72 -13.98 -7.26 -29.84
N LEU A 73 -14.57 -6.95 -28.70
CA LEU A 73 -16.02 -6.90 -28.48
C LEU A 73 -16.45 -5.47 -28.13
N ASN A 74 -17.70 -5.13 -28.41
CA ASN A 74 -18.35 -4.00 -27.76
C ASN A 74 -18.84 -4.39 -26.36
N ALA A 75 -19.31 -3.41 -25.56
CA ALA A 75 -19.72 -3.67 -24.18
C ALA A 75 -20.89 -4.67 -24.08
N GLU A 76 -21.88 -4.56 -24.96
CA GLU A 76 -23.06 -5.46 -24.97
C GLU A 76 -22.65 -6.89 -25.31
N GLN A 77 -21.84 -7.08 -26.35
CA GLN A 77 -21.30 -8.39 -26.72
C GLN A 77 -20.48 -9.01 -25.59
N ALA A 78 -19.66 -8.19 -24.90
CA ALA A 78 -18.86 -8.64 -23.79
C ALA A 78 -19.74 -9.09 -22.61
N MET A 79 -20.79 -8.30 -22.27
CA MET A 79 -21.73 -8.65 -21.19
C MET A 79 -22.51 -9.92 -21.52
N GLN A 80 -23.07 -10.02 -22.72
CA GLN A 80 -23.83 -11.20 -23.11
C GLN A 80 -22.94 -12.45 -23.14
N GLY A 81 -21.76 -12.35 -23.75
CA GLY A 81 -20.80 -13.47 -23.80
C GLY A 81 -20.36 -13.94 -22.40
N ALA A 82 -20.08 -12.98 -21.50
CA ALA A 82 -19.74 -13.28 -20.12
C ALA A 82 -20.91 -13.95 -19.36
N ALA A 83 -22.12 -13.39 -19.50
CA ALA A 83 -23.31 -13.93 -18.83
C ALA A 83 -23.66 -15.34 -19.31
N ASP A 84 -23.57 -15.60 -20.62
CA ASP A 84 -23.85 -16.93 -21.18
C ASP A 84 -22.88 -17.98 -20.63
N ILE A 85 -21.64 -17.59 -20.45
CA ILE A 85 -20.59 -18.43 -19.87
C ILE A 85 -20.89 -18.73 -18.39
N LEU A 86 -21.19 -17.70 -17.59
CA LEU A 86 -21.47 -17.87 -16.16
C LEU A 86 -22.74 -18.70 -15.93
N ARG A 87 -23.78 -18.53 -16.74
CA ARG A 87 -25.02 -19.35 -16.65
C ARG A 87 -24.79 -20.83 -16.94
N GLN A 88 -23.81 -21.19 -17.76
CA GLN A 88 -23.45 -22.55 -18.09
C GLN A 88 -22.55 -23.21 -17.04
N SER A 89 -21.90 -22.41 -16.19
CA SER A 89 -20.98 -22.88 -15.18
C SER A 89 -21.73 -23.42 -13.95
N LYS A 90 -21.26 -24.53 -13.39
CA LYS A 90 -21.82 -25.13 -12.18
C LYS A 90 -21.38 -24.44 -10.92
N LYS A 91 -20.11 -24.05 -10.86
CA LYS A 91 -19.49 -23.30 -9.75
C LYS A 91 -18.52 -22.27 -10.30
N VAL A 92 -18.84 -21.01 -10.05
CA VAL A 92 -17.98 -19.85 -10.38
C VAL A 92 -17.26 -19.38 -9.13
N ILE A 93 -15.95 -19.22 -9.20
CA ILE A 93 -15.18 -18.59 -8.12
C ILE A 93 -14.66 -17.23 -8.53
N GLY A 94 -14.52 -16.33 -7.56
CA GLY A 94 -13.94 -14.99 -7.73
C GLY A 94 -12.62 -14.83 -7.01
N ILE A 95 -11.60 -14.42 -7.71
CA ILE A 95 -10.29 -14.10 -7.13
C ILE A 95 -10.13 -12.58 -7.10
N GLY A 96 -10.19 -12.00 -5.91
CA GLY A 96 -10.08 -10.57 -5.64
C GLY A 96 -8.65 -10.04 -5.71
N SER A 97 -8.48 -8.79 -5.27
CA SER A 97 -7.23 -8.08 -5.42
C SER A 97 -6.94 -7.12 -4.26
N PRO A 98 -5.72 -7.13 -3.73
CA PRO A 98 -5.29 -6.17 -2.72
C PRO A 98 -5.04 -4.76 -3.28
N ARG A 99 -5.09 -4.56 -4.60
CA ARG A 99 -4.99 -3.26 -5.26
C ARG A 99 -6.30 -2.69 -5.79
N ALA A 100 -7.33 -3.53 -5.92
CA ALA A 100 -8.66 -3.07 -6.32
C ALA A 100 -9.39 -2.37 -5.16
N SER A 101 -10.34 -1.50 -5.49
CA SER A 101 -11.16 -0.81 -4.51
C SER A 101 -12.03 -1.76 -3.69
N ILE A 102 -12.57 -1.26 -2.57
CA ILE A 102 -13.56 -1.99 -1.76
C ILE A 102 -14.77 -2.36 -2.63
N GLU A 103 -15.26 -1.41 -3.41
CA GLU A 103 -16.43 -1.56 -4.25
C GLU A 103 -16.23 -2.62 -5.34
N SER A 104 -15.04 -2.67 -5.94
CA SER A 104 -14.72 -3.65 -6.97
C SER A 104 -14.60 -5.07 -6.41
N ASN A 105 -13.93 -5.24 -5.26
CA ASN A 105 -13.87 -6.53 -4.57
C ASN A 105 -15.25 -6.99 -4.09
N PHE A 106 -16.06 -6.05 -3.58
CA PHE A 106 -17.43 -6.35 -3.16
C PHE A 106 -18.31 -6.78 -4.33
N ALA A 107 -18.25 -6.08 -5.46
CA ALA A 107 -19.01 -6.46 -6.65
C ALA A 107 -18.64 -7.87 -7.18
N LEU A 108 -17.36 -8.26 -7.07
CA LEU A 108 -16.93 -9.62 -7.38
C LEU A 108 -17.52 -10.61 -6.38
N ARG A 109 -17.48 -10.28 -5.09
CA ARG A 109 -18.03 -11.14 -4.02
C ARG A 109 -19.54 -11.36 -4.17
N GLU A 110 -20.28 -10.32 -4.56
CA GLU A 110 -21.71 -10.43 -4.86
C GLU A 110 -22.00 -11.27 -6.11
N LEU A 111 -21.17 -11.16 -7.15
CA LEU A 111 -21.33 -11.94 -8.38
C LEU A 111 -21.17 -13.45 -8.15
N VAL A 112 -20.19 -13.86 -7.33
CA VAL A 112 -19.86 -15.29 -7.15
C VAL A 112 -20.43 -15.91 -5.86
N GLY A 113 -20.94 -15.07 -4.95
CA GLY A 113 -21.32 -15.46 -3.58
C GLY A 113 -20.12 -15.42 -2.62
N ALA A 114 -20.43 -15.13 -1.35
CA ALA A 114 -19.40 -14.92 -0.32
C ALA A 114 -18.50 -16.15 -0.11
N GLU A 115 -19.04 -17.32 -0.21
CA GLU A 115 -18.36 -18.62 -0.04
C GLU A 115 -17.44 -18.99 -1.21
N ASN A 116 -17.62 -18.35 -2.36
CA ASN A 116 -16.83 -18.56 -3.57
C ASN A 116 -15.86 -17.39 -3.82
N PHE A 117 -15.75 -16.46 -2.88
CA PHE A 117 -14.85 -15.32 -2.96
C PHE A 117 -13.50 -15.61 -2.28
N TYR A 118 -12.42 -15.37 -3.00
CA TYR A 118 -11.03 -15.53 -2.55
C TYR A 118 -10.28 -14.23 -2.70
N THR A 119 -9.43 -13.90 -1.72
CA THR A 119 -8.72 -12.60 -1.65
C THR A 119 -7.67 -12.42 -2.73
N GLY A 120 -7.22 -13.51 -3.36
CA GLY A 120 -6.20 -13.45 -4.40
C GLY A 120 -4.77 -13.22 -3.90
N ILE A 121 -4.53 -13.34 -2.60
CA ILE A 121 -3.18 -13.30 -2.01
C ILE A 121 -2.79 -14.67 -1.45
N ALA A 122 -1.49 -14.95 -1.39
CA ALA A 122 -0.96 -16.21 -0.87
C ALA A 122 -1.43 -16.45 0.57
N ARG A 123 -1.67 -17.71 0.95
CA ARG A 123 -2.16 -18.07 2.28
C ARG A 123 -1.32 -17.48 3.41
N GLY A 124 0.00 -17.61 3.36
CA GLY A 124 0.86 -17.08 4.41
C GLY A 124 0.84 -15.55 4.51
N GLU A 125 0.64 -14.82 3.41
CA GLU A 125 0.43 -13.37 3.43
C GLU A 125 -0.93 -13.02 4.04
N GLN A 126 -1.97 -13.77 3.69
CA GLN A 126 -3.31 -13.59 4.26
C GLN A 126 -3.33 -13.83 5.77
N GLU A 127 -2.67 -14.87 6.24
CA GLU A 127 -2.54 -15.16 7.68
C GLU A 127 -1.86 -14.03 8.43
N ARG A 128 -0.75 -13.50 7.89
CA ARG A 128 -0.06 -12.33 8.47
C ARG A 128 -0.93 -11.07 8.44
N LEU A 129 -1.68 -10.86 7.36
CA LEU A 129 -2.61 -9.73 7.26
C LEU A 129 -3.74 -9.83 8.28
N GLN A 130 -4.33 -11.01 8.44
CA GLN A 130 -5.37 -11.26 9.45
C GLN A 130 -4.82 -11.10 10.87
N LEU A 131 -3.58 -11.54 11.12
CA LEU A 131 -2.91 -11.33 12.41
C LEU A 131 -2.69 -9.83 12.68
N ALA A 132 -2.21 -9.07 11.69
CA ALA A 132 -2.05 -7.62 11.81
C ALA A 132 -3.40 -6.93 12.11
N LEU A 133 -4.46 -7.28 11.40
CA LEU A 133 -5.81 -6.77 11.64
C LEU A 133 -6.31 -7.13 13.05
N LYS A 134 -6.06 -8.36 13.51
CA LYS A 134 -6.40 -8.79 14.87
C LYS A 134 -5.67 -7.93 15.92
N VAL A 135 -4.37 -7.70 15.75
CA VAL A 135 -3.57 -6.85 16.64
C VAL A 135 -4.13 -5.43 16.68
N LEU A 136 -4.48 -4.85 15.53
CA LEU A 136 -5.00 -3.47 15.45
C LEU A 136 -6.39 -3.33 16.08
N ARG A 137 -7.25 -4.33 15.94
CA ARG A 137 -8.62 -4.31 16.48
C ARG A 137 -8.70 -4.69 17.94
N GLU A 138 -8.04 -5.80 18.30
CA GLU A 138 -8.23 -6.45 19.59
C GLU A 138 -7.06 -6.18 20.56
N GLY A 139 -5.94 -5.64 20.09
CA GLY A 139 -4.75 -5.38 20.89
C GLY A 139 -4.92 -4.29 21.94
N GLY A 140 -5.97 -3.49 21.81
CA GLY A 140 -6.23 -2.37 22.72
C GLY A 140 -5.18 -1.27 22.68
N ILE A 141 -4.37 -1.19 21.63
CA ILE A 141 -3.24 -0.26 21.48
C ILE A 141 -3.54 0.69 20.33
N TYR A 142 -3.31 1.96 20.57
CA TYR A 142 -3.57 2.99 19.57
C TYR A 142 -2.66 2.85 18.35
N THR A 143 -3.24 2.94 17.17
CA THR A 143 -2.51 3.02 15.90
C THR A 143 -2.46 4.47 15.47
N PRO A 144 -1.28 5.13 15.49
CA PRO A 144 -1.20 6.52 15.10
C PRO A 144 -1.42 6.70 13.59
N ALA A 145 -2.06 7.82 13.24
CA ALA A 145 -2.02 8.29 11.86
C ALA A 145 -0.58 8.66 11.47
N LEU A 146 -0.30 8.65 10.18
CA LEU A 146 1.07 8.88 9.68
C LEU A 146 1.70 10.16 10.25
N ARG A 147 0.94 11.25 10.35
CA ARG A 147 1.43 12.53 10.90
C ARG A 147 1.73 12.45 12.40
N GLU A 148 0.96 11.69 13.14
CA GLU A 148 1.12 11.54 14.59
C GLU A 148 2.41 10.82 14.97
N ILE A 149 2.94 9.96 14.09
CA ILE A 149 4.22 9.25 14.28
C ILE A 149 5.34 10.25 14.63
N GLU A 150 5.31 11.45 14.07
CA GLU A 150 6.33 12.48 14.33
C GLU A 150 6.39 12.96 15.80
N SER A 151 5.37 12.67 16.61
CA SER A 151 5.27 13.06 18.02
C SER A 151 5.79 12.01 19.00
N TYR A 152 6.21 10.85 18.54
CA TYR A 152 6.73 9.77 19.36
C TYR A 152 8.19 10.02 19.76
N ASP A 153 8.55 9.61 20.98
CA ASP A 153 9.85 9.96 21.58
C ASP A 153 10.78 8.75 21.83
N ALA A 154 10.33 7.54 21.47
CA ALA A 154 11.17 6.35 21.32
C ALA A 154 10.53 5.44 20.27
N VAL A 155 11.33 4.86 19.36
CA VAL A 155 10.82 4.03 18.27
C VAL A 155 11.58 2.71 18.19
N LEU A 156 10.84 1.60 18.12
CA LEU A 156 11.36 0.28 17.76
C LEU A 156 10.74 -0.16 16.43
N VAL A 157 11.58 -0.38 15.41
CA VAL A 157 11.20 -0.99 14.15
C VAL A 157 11.60 -2.44 14.16
N LEU A 158 10.62 -3.35 14.08
CA LEU A 158 10.83 -4.79 14.18
C LEU A 158 10.48 -5.47 12.85
N GLY A 159 11.51 -5.89 12.12
CA GLY A 159 11.40 -6.71 10.92
C GLY A 159 10.95 -6.00 9.64
N GLU A 160 10.78 -4.68 9.66
CA GLU A 160 10.24 -3.94 8.50
C GLU A 160 11.24 -2.90 7.98
N ASP A 161 11.62 -2.95 6.70
CA ASP A 161 12.34 -1.84 6.08
C ASP A 161 11.36 -0.78 5.56
N VAL A 162 10.90 0.08 6.48
CA VAL A 162 9.98 1.18 6.15
C VAL A 162 10.56 2.18 5.14
N THR A 163 11.87 2.19 4.90
CA THR A 163 12.47 3.08 3.90
C THR A 163 12.12 2.66 2.48
N GLN A 164 11.80 1.39 2.28
CA GLN A 164 11.46 0.79 1.00
C GLN A 164 9.96 0.47 0.87
N THR A 165 9.35 -0.03 1.94
CA THR A 165 7.95 -0.48 1.94
C THR A 165 6.97 0.65 2.28
N GLY A 166 7.37 1.59 3.14
CA GLY A 166 6.54 2.71 3.58
C GLY A 166 7.32 4.01 3.75
N ALA A 167 7.94 4.54 2.69
CA ALA A 167 8.89 5.64 2.75
C ALA A 167 8.40 6.90 3.50
N ARG A 168 7.07 7.15 3.53
CA ARG A 168 6.50 8.24 4.31
C ARG A 168 6.53 7.96 5.82
N VAL A 169 6.40 6.69 6.23
CA VAL A 169 6.62 6.28 7.62
C VAL A 169 8.10 6.49 8.00
N ALA A 170 9.03 6.10 7.13
CA ALA A 170 10.45 6.36 7.37
C ALA A 170 10.74 7.86 7.59
N LEU A 171 10.13 8.75 6.80
CA LEU A 171 10.28 10.19 7.01
C LEU A 171 9.65 10.65 8.35
N ALA A 172 8.49 10.13 8.72
CA ALA A 172 7.86 10.45 10.00
C ALA A 172 8.72 9.99 11.19
N VAL A 173 9.31 8.79 11.12
CA VAL A 173 10.29 8.29 12.10
C VAL A 173 11.52 9.21 12.20
N ARG A 174 12.07 9.68 11.06
CA ARG A 174 13.16 10.66 11.06
C ARG A 174 12.77 11.96 11.75
N GLN A 175 11.53 12.42 11.60
CA GLN A 175 11.04 13.60 12.31
C GLN A 175 10.85 13.33 13.81
N ALA A 176 10.33 12.15 14.19
CA ALA A 176 10.23 11.72 15.60
C ALA A 176 11.60 11.73 16.30
N VAL A 177 12.62 11.16 15.65
CA VAL A 177 14.02 11.17 16.18
C VAL A 177 14.54 12.57 16.40
N LYS A 178 14.24 13.52 15.49
CA LYS A 178 14.62 14.95 15.62
C LYS A 178 13.80 15.69 16.68
N GLY A 179 12.72 15.11 17.18
CA GLY A 179 11.85 15.68 18.20
C GLY A 179 12.61 16.09 19.46
N LYS A 180 13.70 15.38 19.84
CA LYS A 180 14.52 15.72 21.00
C LYS A 180 15.11 17.11 20.93
N ALA A 181 15.66 17.50 19.79
CA ALA A 181 16.20 18.85 19.58
C ALA A 181 15.10 19.91 19.70
N ARG A 182 13.89 19.62 19.19
CA ARG A 182 12.72 20.52 19.32
C ARG A 182 12.27 20.67 20.76
N GLU A 183 12.23 19.59 21.55
CA GLU A 183 11.93 19.64 22.98
C GLU A 183 12.91 20.55 23.73
N MET A 184 14.22 20.38 23.47
CA MET A 184 15.26 21.19 24.10
C MET A 184 15.13 22.68 23.74
N ALA A 185 14.79 22.97 22.49
CA ALA A 185 14.58 24.35 22.02
C ALA A 185 13.29 24.96 22.61
N ALA A 186 12.22 24.18 22.69
CA ALA A 186 10.94 24.60 23.29
C ALA A 186 11.09 24.93 24.77
N ALA A 187 11.90 24.17 25.52
CA ALA A 187 12.24 24.47 26.91
C ALA A 187 12.94 25.83 27.06
N GLN A 188 13.62 26.31 26.02
CA GLN A 188 14.24 27.64 25.95
C GLN A 188 13.34 28.67 25.26
N LYS A 189 12.05 28.35 25.03
CA LYS A 189 11.05 29.21 24.36
C LYS A 189 11.42 29.60 22.92
N VAL A 190 12.21 28.77 22.24
CA VAL A 190 12.52 28.93 20.81
C VAL A 190 11.37 28.33 20.01
N ALA A 191 10.82 29.14 19.09
CA ALA A 191 9.70 28.72 18.24
C ALA A 191 10.14 27.68 17.20
N ASP A 192 9.26 26.73 16.86
CA ASP A 192 9.56 25.56 16.00
C ASP A 192 9.99 25.94 14.56
N TRP A 193 9.63 27.11 14.07
CA TRP A 193 10.09 27.61 12.78
C TRP A 193 11.54 28.09 12.75
N GLN A 194 12.19 28.28 13.92
CA GLN A 194 13.58 28.73 14.04
C GLN A 194 14.56 27.56 13.93
N ILE A 195 14.60 26.91 12.79
CA ILE A 195 15.34 25.66 12.57
C ILE A 195 16.83 25.79 12.92
N ALA A 196 17.48 26.90 12.56
CA ALA A 196 18.89 27.11 12.89
C ALA A 196 19.15 27.13 14.40
N ALA A 197 18.29 27.78 15.18
CA ALA A 197 18.39 27.81 16.64
C ALA A 197 18.12 26.41 17.24
N ILE A 198 17.12 25.67 16.73
CA ILE A 198 16.83 24.31 17.15
C ILE A 198 18.03 23.39 16.94
N LEU A 199 18.65 23.45 15.77
CA LEU A 199 19.83 22.65 15.46
C LEU A 199 21.03 23.03 16.34
N ASN A 200 21.22 24.31 16.64
CA ASN A 200 22.30 24.79 17.50
C ASN A 200 22.09 24.33 18.96
N ILE A 201 20.86 24.39 19.48
CA ILE A 201 20.53 23.93 20.85
C ILE A 201 20.59 22.42 20.94
N GLY A 202 19.98 21.73 20.00
CA GLY A 202 19.86 20.27 19.99
C GLY A 202 21.17 19.55 19.71
N GLN A 203 22.09 20.16 18.98
CA GLN A 203 23.35 19.53 18.56
C GLN A 203 23.10 18.14 17.94
N ARG A 204 23.56 17.09 18.64
CA ARG A 204 23.38 15.68 18.25
C ARG A 204 22.28 14.96 19.03
N ALA A 205 21.50 15.69 19.85
CA ALA A 205 20.44 15.09 20.63
C ALA A 205 19.36 14.48 19.73
N LYS A 206 19.02 13.23 20.02
CA LYS A 206 18.05 12.45 19.27
C LYS A 206 17.16 11.67 20.24
N HIS A 207 15.89 11.46 19.91
CA HIS A 207 15.12 10.39 20.53
C HIS A 207 15.66 9.04 20.06
N PRO A 208 15.63 8.00 20.91
CA PRO A 208 16.17 6.70 20.58
C PRO A 208 15.34 6.01 19.49
N LEU A 209 16.04 5.48 18.50
CA LEU A 209 15.52 4.63 17.43
C LEU A 209 16.28 3.32 17.41
N PHE A 210 15.57 2.22 17.49
CA PHE A 210 16.10 0.87 17.35
C PHE A 210 15.52 0.23 16.10
N VAL A 211 16.38 -0.39 15.29
CA VAL A 211 15.97 -0.97 14.01
C VAL A 211 16.45 -2.41 13.93
N THR A 212 15.54 -3.31 13.62
CA THR A 212 15.90 -4.70 13.27
C THR A 212 15.57 -4.98 11.81
N ASN A 213 16.48 -5.62 11.11
CA ASN A 213 16.26 -6.06 9.73
C ASN A 213 17.22 -7.21 9.38
N VAL A 214 17.04 -7.79 8.21
CA VAL A 214 17.94 -8.83 7.67
C VAL A 214 19.28 -8.26 7.20
N ASP A 215 19.34 -6.97 6.90
CA ASP A 215 20.54 -6.24 6.42
C ASP A 215 20.41 -4.74 6.72
N ASP A 216 21.28 -3.92 6.16
CA ASP A 216 21.29 -2.47 6.31
C ASP A 216 19.99 -1.81 5.82
N THR A 217 19.59 -0.77 6.51
CA THR A 217 18.49 0.11 6.11
C THR A 217 18.95 1.57 6.03
N ARG A 218 18.16 2.42 5.36
CA ARG A 218 18.45 3.85 5.31
C ARG A 218 18.11 4.59 6.62
N LEU A 219 17.67 3.89 7.67
CA LEU A 219 17.48 4.47 9.02
C LEU A 219 18.70 4.26 9.92
N ASP A 220 19.66 3.44 9.51
CA ASP A 220 20.83 3.09 10.31
C ASP A 220 21.68 4.32 10.64
N ASP A 221 21.69 5.35 9.76
CA ASP A 221 22.39 6.64 9.97
C ASP A 221 21.88 7.45 11.17
N ILE A 222 20.65 7.18 11.62
CA ILE A 222 20.04 7.88 12.75
C ILE A 222 19.70 6.98 13.92
N ALA A 223 19.79 5.66 13.75
CA ALA A 223 19.48 4.68 14.78
C ALA A 223 20.47 4.76 15.96
N ALA A 224 19.99 4.53 17.15
CA ALA A 224 20.82 4.34 18.34
C ALA A 224 21.48 2.94 18.34
N TRP A 225 20.79 1.98 17.76
CA TRP A 225 21.30 0.63 17.57
C TRP A 225 20.52 -0.09 16.47
N THR A 226 21.25 -0.94 15.72
CA THR A 226 20.70 -1.78 14.66
C THR A 226 20.99 -3.25 14.95
N TYR A 227 20.00 -4.11 14.73
CA TYR A 227 20.16 -5.56 14.84
C TYR A 227 19.89 -6.20 13.49
N ARG A 228 20.98 -6.69 12.88
CA ARG A 228 20.94 -7.40 11.58
C ARG A 228 20.96 -8.88 11.86
N ALA A 229 19.83 -9.54 11.64
CA ALA A 229 19.65 -10.93 11.98
C ALA A 229 18.56 -11.59 11.13
N PRO A 230 18.55 -12.93 11.02
CA PRO A 230 17.42 -13.66 10.48
C PRO A 230 16.12 -13.26 11.17
N VAL A 231 15.02 -13.35 10.43
CA VAL A 231 13.71 -12.88 10.91
C VAL A 231 13.26 -13.59 12.19
N GLU A 232 13.63 -14.85 12.35
CA GLU A 232 13.38 -15.64 13.56
C GLU A 232 14.08 -15.02 14.78
N ASP A 233 15.34 -14.62 14.64
CA ASP A 233 16.10 -14.00 15.74
C ASP A 233 15.64 -12.57 16.04
N GLN A 234 15.15 -11.84 15.02
CA GLN A 234 14.50 -10.56 15.24
C GLN A 234 13.20 -10.72 16.05
N ALA A 235 12.39 -11.75 15.78
CA ALA A 235 11.22 -12.07 16.57
C ALA A 235 11.61 -12.42 18.00
N ARG A 236 12.63 -13.27 18.22
CA ARG A 236 13.15 -13.64 19.54
C ARG A 236 13.61 -12.41 20.34
N LEU A 237 14.29 -11.46 19.70
CA LEU A 237 14.64 -10.17 20.31
C LEU A 237 13.38 -9.44 20.82
N GLY A 238 12.34 -9.35 19.98
CA GLY A 238 11.08 -8.70 20.37
C GLY A 238 10.38 -9.42 21.54
N PHE A 239 10.33 -10.75 21.53
CA PHE A 239 9.80 -11.53 22.66
C PHE A 239 10.63 -11.31 23.94
N ALA A 240 11.96 -11.26 23.85
CA ALA A 240 12.84 -11.01 24.99
C ALA A 240 12.65 -9.59 25.56
N ILE A 241 12.48 -8.58 24.70
CA ILE A 241 12.14 -7.21 25.13
C ILE A 241 10.79 -7.21 25.87
N ALA A 242 9.77 -7.90 25.34
CA ALA A 242 8.46 -7.99 25.98
C ALA A 242 8.55 -8.65 27.37
N HIS A 243 9.29 -9.75 27.49
CA HIS A 243 9.53 -10.44 28.75
C HIS A 243 10.27 -9.57 29.76
N ALA A 244 11.29 -8.83 29.35
CA ALA A 244 12.03 -7.91 30.21
C ALA A 244 11.18 -6.69 30.65
N LEU A 245 10.19 -6.29 29.86
CA LEU A 245 9.20 -5.27 30.23
C LEU A 245 8.13 -5.84 31.18
N ASP A 246 7.68 -7.06 30.97
CA ASP A 246 6.66 -7.75 31.75
C ASP A 246 6.99 -9.25 31.81
N ASN A 247 7.36 -9.73 33.01
CA ASN A 247 7.79 -11.12 33.24
C ASN A 247 6.66 -12.15 33.04
N THR A 248 5.42 -11.73 32.85
CA THR A 248 4.31 -12.61 32.48
C THR A 248 4.28 -12.90 30.95
N ALA A 249 5.01 -12.11 30.13
CA ALA A 249 5.23 -12.42 28.75
C ALA A 249 6.19 -13.63 28.59
N PRO A 250 6.13 -14.36 27.48
CA PRO A 250 6.96 -15.55 27.28
C PRO A 250 8.46 -15.27 27.37
N ALA A 251 9.18 -16.09 28.11
CA ALA A 251 10.64 -16.04 28.20
C ALA A 251 11.28 -16.57 26.91
N VAL A 252 12.49 -16.12 26.63
CA VAL A 252 13.30 -16.53 25.48
C VAL A 252 14.61 -17.14 25.99
N ASP A 253 14.84 -18.39 25.67
CA ASP A 253 16.08 -19.08 26.04
C ASP A 253 17.23 -18.75 25.07
N GLY A 254 18.48 -18.90 25.52
CA GLY A 254 19.67 -18.79 24.64
C GLY A 254 20.00 -17.38 24.18
N ILE A 255 19.60 -16.36 24.92
CA ILE A 255 20.07 -14.99 24.75
C ILE A 255 21.47 -14.87 25.39
N ASP A 256 22.47 -14.47 24.59
CA ASP A 256 23.80 -14.21 25.12
C ASP A 256 23.89 -12.91 25.92
N SER A 257 24.98 -12.72 26.66
CA SER A 257 25.18 -11.56 27.51
C SER A 257 25.22 -10.23 26.76
N ASP A 258 25.77 -10.23 25.56
CA ASP A 258 25.89 -9.00 24.76
C ASP A 258 24.54 -8.55 24.23
N LEU A 259 23.73 -9.48 23.75
CA LEU A 259 22.37 -9.22 23.32
C LEU A 259 21.49 -8.84 24.50
N GLN A 260 21.66 -9.47 25.70
CA GLN A 260 20.95 -9.10 26.91
C GLN A 260 21.23 -7.65 27.32
N ASN A 261 22.49 -7.21 27.27
CA ASN A 261 22.86 -5.82 27.55
C ASN A 261 22.16 -4.84 26.59
N LYS A 262 21.99 -5.23 25.31
CA LYS A 262 21.25 -4.41 24.34
C LYS A 262 19.75 -4.38 24.59
N ILE A 263 19.17 -5.52 24.99
CA ILE A 263 17.77 -5.61 25.42
C ILE A 263 17.53 -4.66 26.59
N ASP A 264 18.40 -4.65 27.59
CA ASP A 264 18.26 -3.79 28.76
C ASP A 264 18.28 -2.31 28.39
N VAL A 265 19.14 -1.90 27.46
CA VAL A 265 19.19 -0.52 26.92
C VAL A 265 17.89 -0.17 26.18
N ILE A 266 17.36 -1.07 25.35
CA ILE A 266 16.11 -0.87 24.62
C ILE A 266 14.94 -0.76 25.59
N VAL A 267 14.85 -1.67 26.56
CA VAL A 267 13.81 -1.69 27.59
C VAL A 267 13.81 -0.40 28.40
N GLN A 268 14.99 0.05 28.84
CA GLN A 268 15.13 1.31 29.57
C GLN A 268 14.64 2.51 28.72
N ALA A 269 15.02 2.55 27.45
CA ALA A 269 14.63 3.63 26.55
C ALA A 269 13.12 3.65 26.28
N LEU A 270 12.52 2.48 25.97
CA LEU A 270 11.09 2.37 25.70
C LEU A 270 10.22 2.62 26.95
N ALA A 271 10.62 2.06 28.10
CA ALA A 271 9.90 2.25 29.35
C ALA A 271 10.02 3.68 29.91
N GLY A 272 11.11 4.38 29.60
CA GLY A 272 11.31 5.78 30.00
C GLY A 272 10.67 6.79 29.05
N ALA A 273 10.19 6.37 27.89
CA ALA A 273 9.54 7.23 26.91
C ALA A 273 8.12 7.62 27.36
N LYS A 274 7.69 8.83 26.98
CA LYS A 274 6.31 9.27 27.16
C LYS A 274 5.37 8.62 26.15
N LYS A 275 5.85 8.53 24.92
CA LYS A 275 5.13 7.97 23.76
C LYS A 275 6.04 7.00 22.99
N PRO A 276 6.19 5.75 23.40
CA PRO A 276 6.92 4.76 22.64
C PRO A 276 6.09 4.27 21.44
N LEU A 277 6.74 4.03 20.30
CA LEU A 277 6.13 3.51 19.07
C LEU A 277 6.79 2.20 18.66
N ILE A 278 5.96 1.21 18.38
CA ILE A 278 6.39 -0.07 17.79
C ILE A 278 5.91 -0.11 16.32
N ILE A 279 6.83 -0.37 15.40
CA ILE A 279 6.54 -0.50 13.97
C ILE A 279 6.90 -1.91 13.52
N SER A 280 5.98 -2.57 12.83
CA SER A 280 6.19 -3.86 12.19
C SER A 280 5.33 -3.96 10.92
N GLY A 281 5.26 -5.14 10.29
CA GLY A 281 4.44 -5.31 9.10
C GLY A 281 4.47 -6.72 8.55
N THR A 282 3.82 -6.91 7.41
CA THR A 282 3.68 -8.22 6.77
C THR A 282 4.84 -8.56 5.82
N ASN A 283 5.73 -7.59 5.50
CA ASN A 283 6.72 -7.74 4.46
C ASN A 283 7.94 -8.59 4.88
N ALA A 284 8.24 -8.68 6.17
CA ALA A 284 9.27 -9.58 6.68
C ALA A 284 8.97 -11.08 6.43
N GLY A 285 7.72 -11.42 6.13
CA GLY A 285 7.31 -12.78 5.83
C GLY A 285 7.13 -13.67 7.07
N SER A 286 7.10 -13.10 8.30
CA SER A 286 6.96 -13.83 9.56
C SER A 286 5.78 -13.35 10.39
N SER A 287 4.97 -14.27 10.87
CA SER A 287 3.92 -14.01 11.85
C SER A 287 4.51 -13.74 13.23
N GLU A 288 5.62 -14.38 13.59
CA GLU A 288 6.27 -14.30 14.89
C GLU A 288 6.83 -12.89 15.15
N VAL A 289 7.29 -12.19 14.11
CA VAL A 289 7.72 -10.78 14.20
C VAL A 289 6.55 -9.87 14.54
N ILE A 290 5.37 -10.09 13.93
CA ILE A 290 4.14 -9.35 14.21
C ILE A 290 3.69 -9.63 15.67
N GLN A 291 3.72 -10.90 16.09
CA GLN A 291 3.38 -11.32 17.47
C GLN A 291 4.33 -10.69 18.50
N ALA A 292 5.63 -10.70 18.21
CA ALA A 292 6.63 -10.07 19.07
C ALA A 292 6.40 -8.56 19.20
N ALA A 293 6.12 -7.86 18.11
CA ALA A 293 5.79 -6.44 18.10
C ALA A 293 4.53 -6.15 18.95
N ALA A 294 3.50 -6.97 18.82
CA ALA A 294 2.28 -6.86 19.63
C ALA A 294 2.56 -7.09 21.12
N ASN A 295 3.39 -8.09 21.46
CA ASN A 295 3.78 -8.37 22.83
C ASN A 295 4.56 -7.21 23.47
N VAL A 296 5.51 -6.60 22.76
CA VAL A 296 6.25 -5.42 23.23
C VAL A 296 5.28 -4.27 23.51
N ALA A 297 4.38 -4.00 22.59
CA ALA A 297 3.42 -2.92 22.75
C ALA A 297 2.45 -3.18 23.91
N LYS A 298 1.97 -4.42 24.09
CA LYS A 298 1.15 -4.84 25.23
C LYS A 298 1.89 -4.65 26.57
N ALA A 299 3.13 -5.08 26.65
CA ALA A 299 3.95 -4.94 27.86
C ALA A 299 4.15 -3.47 28.24
N LEU A 300 4.40 -2.59 27.27
CA LEU A 300 4.52 -1.15 27.47
C LEU A 300 3.18 -0.53 27.95
N LYS A 301 2.06 -0.92 27.35
CA LYS A 301 0.72 -0.48 27.79
C LYS A 301 0.44 -0.93 29.22
N GLY A 302 0.79 -2.15 29.58
CA GLY A 302 0.65 -2.69 30.96
C GLY A 302 1.43 -1.88 31.98
N ARG A 303 2.51 -1.21 31.60
CA ARG A 303 3.28 -0.26 32.42
C ARG A 303 2.72 1.16 32.46
N GLY A 304 1.62 1.43 31.74
CA GLY A 304 0.97 2.74 31.68
C GLY A 304 1.55 3.69 30.63
N ALA A 305 2.37 3.20 29.68
CA ALA A 305 2.88 4.03 28.60
C ALA A 305 1.78 4.37 27.57
N ASP A 306 1.82 5.59 26.99
CA ASP A 306 1.01 6.01 25.83
C ASP A 306 1.63 5.43 24.55
N VAL A 307 1.58 4.09 24.44
CA VAL A 307 2.24 3.34 23.38
C VAL A 307 1.40 3.32 22.11
N GLY A 308 2.08 3.49 20.96
CA GLY A 308 1.49 3.29 19.63
C GLY A 308 2.04 2.03 18.95
N ILE A 309 1.23 1.47 18.04
CA ILE A 309 1.65 0.37 17.16
C ILE A 309 1.27 0.69 15.70
N THR A 310 2.19 0.45 14.77
CA THR A 310 1.96 0.64 13.33
C THR A 310 2.31 -0.63 12.59
N MET A 311 1.38 -1.13 11.78
CA MET A 311 1.57 -2.30 10.91
C MET A 311 1.59 -1.87 9.45
N ILE A 312 2.64 -2.28 8.71
CA ILE A 312 2.77 -2.00 7.27
C ILE A 312 2.26 -3.22 6.50
N ALA A 313 1.28 -3.00 5.63
CA ALA A 313 0.81 -4.01 4.69
C ALA A 313 1.38 -3.75 3.28
N ARG A 314 1.35 -4.75 2.41
CA ARG A 314 2.02 -4.68 1.10
C ARG A 314 1.35 -3.71 0.13
N SER A 315 0.05 -3.87 -0.10
CA SER A 315 -0.68 -3.16 -1.16
C SER A 315 -1.64 -2.13 -0.62
N VAL A 316 -2.07 -1.20 -1.48
CA VAL A 316 -2.88 -0.02 -1.13
C VAL A 316 -4.15 -0.38 -0.35
N ASN A 317 -4.83 -1.47 -0.71
CA ASN A 317 -6.10 -1.89 -0.10
C ASN A 317 -5.99 -3.25 0.60
N SER A 318 -4.78 -3.67 1.00
CA SER A 318 -4.61 -4.93 1.75
C SER A 318 -5.49 -4.99 2.99
N MET A 319 -5.56 -3.90 3.77
CA MET A 319 -6.38 -3.85 4.98
C MET A 319 -7.87 -3.97 4.65
N GLY A 320 -8.36 -3.27 3.64
CA GLY A 320 -9.76 -3.35 3.20
C GLY A 320 -10.15 -4.75 2.72
N LEU A 321 -9.29 -5.38 1.93
CA LEU A 321 -9.48 -6.76 1.49
C LEU A 321 -9.46 -7.74 2.67
N GLY A 322 -8.52 -7.57 3.60
CA GLY A 322 -8.47 -8.38 4.82
C GLY A 322 -9.70 -8.23 5.70
N MET A 323 -10.28 -7.01 5.78
CA MET A 323 -11.56 -6.76 6.48
C MET A 323 -12.76 -7.40 5.78
N MET A 324 -12.73 -7.53 4.46
CA MET A 324 -13.77 -8.19 3.67
C MET A 324 -13.75 -9.71 3.88
N GLY A 325 -12.56 -10.27 4.07
CA GLY A 325 -12.37 -11.70 4.26
C GLY A 325 -12.46 -12.47 2.94
N GLY A 326 -12.54 -13.79 3.05
CA GLY A 326 -12.55 -14.73 1.93
C GLY A 326 -11.46 -15.79 2.06
N GLY A 327 -11.43 -16.78 1.18
CA GLY A 327 -10.37 -17.78 1.10
C GLY A 327 -9.06 -17.18 0.56
N SER A 328 -7.96 -17.93 0.67
CA SER A 328 -6.67 -17.55 0.08
C SER A 328 -6.61 -17.86 -1.42
N LEU A 329 -5.59 -17.34 -2.12
CA LEU A 329 -5.30 -17.78 -3.50
C LEU A 329 -5.01 -19.28 -3.56
N ASP A 330 -4.32 -19.84 -2.55
CA ASP A 330 -4.04 -21.29 -2.50
C ASP A 330 -5.32 -22.12 -2.45
N ASP A 331 -6.33 -21.64 -1.74
CA ASP A 331 -7.64 -22.30 -1.69
C ASP A 331 -8.36 -22.21 -3.05
N ALA A 332 -8.34 -21.03 -3.70
CA ALA A 332 -8.91 -20.85 -5.04
C ALA A 332 -8.25 -21.77 -6.08
N LEU A 333 -6.92 -21.86 -6.07
CA LEU A 333 -6.19 -22.76 -6.97
C LEU A 333 -6.55 -24.22 -6.69
N GLY A 334 -6.73 -24.61 -5.42
CA GLY A 334 -7.18 -25.95 -5.04
C GLY A 334 -8.56 -26.30 -5.60
N GLU A 335 -9.52 -25.38 -5.62
CA GLU A 335 -10.84 -25.58 -6.24
C GLU A 335 -10.74 -25.85 -7.75
N LEU A 336 -9.85 -25.12 -8.44
CA LEU A 336 -9.59 -25.35 -9.87
C LEU A 336 -8.82 -26.65 -10.13
N GLU A 337 -7.81 -26.96 -9.31
CA GLU A 337 -6.97 -28.15 -9.42
C GLU A 337 -7.79 -29.43 -9.27
N THR A 338 -8.80 -29.42 -8.39
CA THR A 338 -9.70 -30.55 -8.15
C THR A 338 -10.87 -30.61 -9.13
N GLY A 339 -11.08 -29.56 -9.92
CA GLY A 339 -12.25 -29.43 -10.81
C GLY A 339 -13.56 -29.17 -10.04
N SER A 340 -13.49 -28.75 -8.78
CA SER A 340 -14.64 -28.35 -7.98
C SER A 340 -15.27 -27.06 -8.51
N ALA A 341 -14.46 -26.15 -9.07
CA ALA A 341 -14.92 -24.97 -9.78
C ALA A 341 -14.61 -25.11 -11.28
N ASP A 342 -15.55 -24.69 -12.13
CA ASP A 342 -15.45 -24.76 -13.59
C ASP A 342 -15.39 -23.37 -14.26
N ALA A 343 -15.51 -22.30 -13.47
CA ALA A 343 -15.31 -20.94 -13.94
C ALA A 343 -14.58 -20.08 -12.88
N VAL A 344 -13.73 -19.19 -13.33
CA VAL A 344 -13.02 -18.25 -12.47
C VAL A 344 -13.03 -16.84 -13.05
N VAL A 345 -13.32 -15.86 -12.19
CA VAL A 345 -13.22 -14.43 -12.47
C VAL A 345 -12.07 -13.86 -11.67
N VAL A 346 -11.04 -13.35 -12.33
CA VAL A 346 -9.86 -12.72 -11.69
C VAL A 346 -9.98 -11.21 -11.82
N LEU A 347 -9.96 -10.53 -10.68
CA LEU A 347 -10.09 -9.09 -10.57
C LEU A 347 -8.73 -8.42 -10.35
N GLU A 348 -8.28 -7.56 -11.25
CA GLU A 348 -7.14 -6.64 -11.09
C GLU A 348 -5.96 -7.24 -10.32
N ASN A 349 -5.48 -8.43 -10.68
CA ASN A 349 -4.48 -9.16 -9.90
C ASN A 349 -3.51 -9.93 -10.79
N ASP A 350 -2.22 -9.79 -10.53
CA ASP A 350 -1.19 -10.64 -11.13
C ASP A 350 -0.91 -11.83 -10.20
N LEU A 351 -1.59 -12.95 -10.46
CA LEU A 351 -1.53 -14.15 -9.62
C LEU A 351 -0.12 -14.75 -9.53
N HIS A 352 0.73 -14.53 -10.56
CA HIS A 352 2.12 -15.01 -10.55
C HIS A 352 2.98 -14.33 -9.46
N ARG A 353 2.50 -13.25 -8.86
CA ARG A 353 3.17 -12.61 -7.72
C ARG A 353 2.84 -13.30 -6.39
N HIS A 354 1.74 -14.02 -6.33
CA HIS A 354 1.18 -14.62 -5.11
C HIS A 354 1.27 -16.14 -5.07
N ALA A 355 1.56 -16.78 -6.20
CA ALA A 355 1.80 -18.22 -6.30
C ALA A 355 2.79 -18.52 -7.44
N SER A 356 3.30 -19.75 -7.50
CA SER A 356 4.12 -20.26 -8.59
C SER A 356 3.39 -20.09 -9.93
N ALA A 357 4.05 -19.53 -10.94
CA ALA A 357 3.48 -19.34 -12.27
C ALA A 357 3.07 -20.68 -12.90
N THR A 358 3.87 -21.74 -12.71
CA THR A 358 3.53 -23.09 -13.19
C THR A 358 2.23 -23.60 -12.56
N ARG A 359 2.06 -23.45 -11.24
CA ARG A 359 0.85 -23.86 -10.54
C ARG A 359 -0.36 -23.04 -11.00
N VAL A 360 -0.23 -21.71 -11.08
CA VAL A 360 -1.31 -20.82 -11.53
C VAL A 360 -1.76 -21.19 -12.93
N ASN A 361 -0.82 -21.32 -13.89
CA ASN A 361 -1.14 -21.65 -15.27
C ASN A 361 -1.77 -23.04 -15.38
N ALA A 362 -1.28 -24.04 -14.64
CA ALA A 362 -1.85 -25.39 -14.62
C ALA A 362 -3.27 -25.41 -14.05
N ALA A 363 -3.54 -24.64 -12.99
CA ALA A 363 -4.88 -24.53 -12.40
C ALA A 363 -5.85 -23.81 -13.35
N LEU A 364 -5.44 -22.68 -13.92
CA LEU A 364 -6.26 -21.94 -14.88
C LEU A 364 -6.56 -22.75 -16.16
N ALA A 365 -5.61 -23.56 -16.62
CA ALA A 365 -5.80 -24.44 -17.79
C ALA A 365 -6.84 -25.54 -17.54
N LYS A 366 -7.11 -25.90 -16.28
CA LYS A 366 -8.18 -26.86 -15.92
C LYS A 366 -9.55 -26.22 -15.89
N ALA A 367 -9.64 -24.90 -15.71
CA ALA A 367 -10.90 -24.20 -15.70
C ALA A 367 -11.45 -24.07 -17.13
N PRO A 368 -12.63 -24.61 -17.45
CA PRO A 368 -13.28 -24.42 -18.76
C PRO A 368 -13.49 -22.97 -19.10
N LEU A 369 -13.53 -22.09 -18.08
CA LEU A 369 -13.68 -20.66 -18.27
C LEU A 369 -12.80 -19.85 -17.33
N VAL A 370 -12.01 -18.95 -17.93
CA VAL A 370 -11.23 -17.95 -17.24
C VAL A 370 -11.64 -16.56 -17.76
N MET A 371 -12.13 -15.72 -16.87
CA MET A 371 -12.43 -14.30 -17.14
C MET A 371 -11.46 -13.42 -16.34
N VAL A 372 -10.91 -12.40 -16.96
CA VAL A 372 -10.01 -11.42 -16.30
C VAL A 372 -10.61 -10.02 -16.45
N VAL A 373 -10.72 -9.30 -15.34
CA VAL A 373 -11.12 -7.89 -15.28
C VAL A 373 -9.92 -7.11 -14.79
N ASP A 374 -9.21 -6.42 -15.66
CA ASP A 374 -7.97 -5.71 -15.27
C ASP A 374 -7.71 -4.49 -16.15
N HIS A 375 -7.04 -3.50 -15.55
CA HIS A 375 -6.54 -2.31 -16.25
C HIS A 375 -5.07 -2.43 -16.68
N GLN A 376 -4.40 -3.53 -16.34
CA GLN A 376 -3.04 -3.84 -16.76
C GLN A 376 -3.02 -5.15 -17.54
N ARG A 377 -2.11 -5.25 -18.51
CA ARG A 377 -1.85 -6.53 -19.16
C ARG A 377 -1.01 -7.40 -18.23
N THR A 378 -1.53 -8.52 -17.79
CA THR A 378 -0.86 -9.51 -16.97
C THR A 378 -0.68 -10.82 -17.75
N ALA A 379 0.29 -11.64 -17.35
CA ALA A 379 0.55 -12.92 -18.02
C ALA A 379 -0.63 -13.90 -17.94
N ILE A 380 -1.45 -13.82 -16.91
CA ILE A 380 -2.65 -14.67 -16.78
C ILE A 380 -3.68 -14.45 -17.91
N MET A 381 -3.64 -13.30 -18.60
CA MET A 381 -4.53 -13.05 -19.76
C MET A 381 -4.27 -13.99 -20.93
N GLU A 382 -3.08 -14.59 -20.99
CA GLU A 382 -2.78 -15.62 -21.97
C GLU A 382 -3.62 -16.90 -21.78
N ASN A 383 -4.12 -17.13 -20.57
CA ASN A 383 -5.06 -18.21 -20.27
C ASN A 383 -6.53 -17.77 -20.32
N ALA A 384 -6.81 -16.47 -20.50
CA ALA A 384 -8.15 -15.94 -20.41
C ALA A 384 -8.99 -16.30 -21.65
N HIS A 385 -10.27 -16.62 -21.43
CA HIS A 385 -11.29 -16.77 -22.46
C HIS A 385 -11.97 -15.43 -22.78
N LEU A 386 -12.06 -14.57 -21.75
CA LEU A 386 -12.61 -13.21 -21.87
C LEU A 386 -11.80 -12.25 -21.00
N VAL A 387 -11.44 -11.11 -21.54
CA VAL A 387 -10.83 -10.01 -20.81
C VAL A 387 -11.76 -8.80 -20.87
N LEU A 388 -12.16 -8.28 -19.71
CA LEU A 388 -12.87 -7.02 -19.57
C LEU A 388 -11.88 -5.92 -19.20
N SER A 389 -11.86 -4.86 -19.98
CA SER A 389 -10.94 -3.73 -19.80
C SER A 389 -11.40 -2.81 -18.66
N ALA A 390 -10.68 -2.86 -17.55
CA ALA A 390 -10.97 -2.03 -16.38
C ALA A 390 -10.34 -0.65 -16.48
N ALA A 391 -10.96 0.32 -15.80
CA ALA A 391 -10.44 1.65 -15.60
C ALA A 391 -9.40 1.66 -14.46
N SER A 392 -8.32 2.42 -14.59
CA SER A 392 -7.35 2.64 -13.53
C SER A 392 -7.86 3.68 -12.51
N PHE A 393 -7.12 3.88 -11.42
CA PHE A 393 -7.48 4.86 -10.38
C PHE A 393 -7.64 6.29 -10.90
N ALA A 394 -6.99 6.65 -12.02
CA ALA A 394 -7.13 7.96 -12.65
C ALA A 394 -8.37 8.07 -13.55
N GLU A 395 -8.97 6.94 -13.88
CA GLU A 395 -10.09 6.79 -14.81
C GLU A 395 -11.37 6.31 -14.09
N SER A 396 -11.31 6.14 -12.76
CA SER A 396 -12.41 5.60 -11.93
C SER A 396 -12.48 6.28 -10.57
N ASP A 397 -13.58 6.05 -9.86
CA ASP A 397 -13.77 6.38 -8.46
C ASP A 397 -13.75 5.10 -7.60
N GLY A 398 -13.38 5.23 -6.33
CA GLY A 398 -13.42 4.10 -5.39
C GLY A 398 -12.88 4.43 -4.00
N THR A 399 -12.94 3.46 -3.11
CA THR A 399 -12.47 3.56 -1.72
C THR A 399 -11.38 2.53 -1.45
N VAL A 400 -10.31 2.97 -0.75
CA VAL A 400 -9.25 2.12 -0.24
C VAL A 400 -9.08 2.31 1.26
N ILE A 401 -8.56 1.30 1.96
CA ILE A 401 -8.32 1.36 3.40
C ILE A 401 -6.83 1.21 3.66
N ASN A 402 -6.23 2.23 4.30
CA ASN A 402 -4.82 2.29 4.54
C ASN A 402 -4.37 1.42 5.73
N ASN A 403 -3.08 1.42 6.04
CA ASN A 403 -2.45 0.61 7.08
C ASN A 403 -2.93 0.91 8.52
N GLU A 404 -3.52 2.07 8.77
CA GLU A 404 -4.14 2.43 10.06
C GLU A 404 -5.64 2.14 10.11
N GLY A 405 -6.20 1.49 9.06
CA GLY A 405 -7.63 1.24 8.96
C GLY A 405 -8.46 2.45 8.55
N ARG A 406 -7.85 3.44 7.90
CA ARG A 406 -8.52 4.64 7.42
C ARG A 406 -9.06 4.44 6.01
N ALA A 407 -10.37 4.55 5.85
CA ALA A 407 -11.03 4.59 4.54
C ALA A 407 -10.83 5.95 3.88
N GLN A 408 -10.38 5.94 2.64
CA GLN A 408 -10.09 7.14 1.86
C GLN A 408 -10.63 6.97 0.44
N ARG A 409 -11.23 8.05 -0.11
CA ARG A 409 -11.85 8.07 -1.43
C ARG A 409 -10.89 8.64 -2.48
N PHE A 410 -10.78 7.95 -3.62
CA PHE A 410 -10.17 8.51 -4.83
C PHE A 410 -11.25 8.79 -5.88
N PHE A 411 -11.00 9.77 -6.74
CA PHE A 411 -11.95 10.22 -7.75
C PHE A 411 -11.34 10.19 -9.13
N GLN A 412 -12.18 9.93 -10.12
CA GLN A 412 -11.83 9.97 -11.53
C GLN A 412 -11.21 11.32 -11.90
N VAL A 413 -10.07 11.29 -12.58
CA VAL A 413 -9.39 12.47 -13.12
C VAL A 413 -9.92 12.80 -14.51
N TYR A 414 -10.05 11.80 -15.36
CA TYR A 414 -10.52 11.95 -16.74
C TYR A 414 -11.23 10.68 -17.22
N ASP A 415 -12.03 10.88 -18.27
CA ASP A 415 -12.65 9.79 -19.04
C ASP A 415 -11.82 9.53 -20.29
N PRO A 416 -11.19 8.36 -20.46
CA PRO A 416 -10.40 8.06 -21.66
C PRO A 416 -11.25 7.98 -22.94
N ALA A 417 -12.54 7.65 -22.85
CA ALA A 417 -13.45 7.60 -23.98
C ALA A 417 -13.69 8.99 -24.61
N TYR A 418 -13.47 10.07 -23.85
CA TYR A 418 -13.52 11.43 -24.38
C TYR A 418 -12.43 11.70 -25.43
N TYR A 419 -11.26 11.08 -25.27
CA TYR A 419 -10.11 11.25 -26.18
C TYR A 419 -10.06 10.21 -27.29
N ASP A 420 -10.53 8.99 -27.02
CA ASP A 420 -10.61 7.89 -27.97
C ASP A 420 -11.95 7.14 -27.78
N ASN A 421 -12.88 7.41 -28.67
CA ASN A 421 -14.24 6.85 -28.63
C ASN A 421 -14.30 5.33 -28.88
N LYS A 422 -13.18 4.71 -29.25
CA LYS A 422 -13.07 3.24 -29.35
C LYS A 422 -12.76 2.60 -27.98
N THR A 423 -12.32 3.41 -27.03
CA THR A 423 -12.00 2.91 -25.69
C THR A 423 -13.28 2.55 -24.93
N ILE A 424 -13.31 1.34 -24.41
CA ILE A 424 -14.40 0.82 -23.57
C ILE A 424 -13.73 0.32 -22.26
N MET A 425 -13.44 1.24 -21.35
CA MET A 425 -12.91 0.94 -20.03
C MET A 425 -13.91 1.44 -18.99
N LEU A 426 -14.39 0.53 -18.15
CA LEU A 426 -15.31 0.85 -17.07
C LEU A 426 -14.67 0.50 -15.73
N GLU A 427 -15.17 1.07 -14.67
CA GLU A 427 -14.81 0.66 -13.31
C GLU A 427 -15.08 -0.85 -13.15
N SER A 428 -14.21 -1.55 -12.49
CA SER A 428 -14.36 -3.02 -12.33
C SER A 428 -15.68 -3.39 -11.65
N TRP A 429 -16.11 -2.62 -10.63
CA TRP A 429 -17.40 -2.84 -9.97
C TRP A 429 -18.58 -2.69 -10.96
N ARG A 430 -18.47 -1.79 -11.93
CA ARG A 430 -19.52 -1.55 -12.94
C ARG A 430 -19.61 -2.73 -13.91
N TRP A 431 -18.48 -3.25 -14.38
CA TRP A 431 -18.44 -4.47 -15.17
C TRP A 431 -19.08 -5.64 -14.44
N LEU A 432 -18.65 -5.89 -13.19
CA LEU A 432 -19.11 -7.03 -12.39
C LEU A 432 -20.58 -6.95 -12.02
N HIS A 433 -21.07 -5.76 -11.63
CA HIS A 433 -22.48 -5.56 -11.31
C HIS A 433 -23.38 -5.66 -12.54
N SER A 434 -22.98 -5.09 -13.68
CA SER A 434 -23.72 -5.21 -14.94
C SER A 434 -23.78 -6.68 -15.37
N LEU A 435 -22.69 -7.43 -15.20
CA LEU A 435 -22.65 -8.86 -15.46
C LEU A 435 -23.58 -9.64 -14.54
N HIS A 436 -23.54 -9.36 -13.23
CA HIS A 436 -24.43 -9.98 -12.25
C HIS A 436 -25.91 -9.74 -12.59
N SER A 437 -26.25 -8.48 -12.90
CA SER A 437 -27.60 -8.11 -13.31
C SER A 437 -28.04 -8.81 -14.60
N THR A 438 -27.12 -8.95 -15.58
CA THR A 438 -27.38 -9.67 -16.84
C THR A 438 -27.58 -11.18 -16.59
N VAL A 439 -26.79 -11.79 -15.72
CA VAL A 439 -26.93 -13.22 -15.36
C VAL A 439 -28.30 -13.49 -14.73
N GLU A 440 -28.74 -12.61 -13.84
CA GLU A 440 -30.01 -12.72 -13.11
C GLU A 440 -31.23 -12.16 -13.87
N ASN A 441 -31.04 -11.59 -15.07
CA ASN A 441 -32.09 -10.92 -15.85
C ASN A 441 -32.79 -9.80 -15.06
N ARG A 442 -32.06 -9.00 -14.28
CA ARG A 442 -32.55 -7.85 -13.52
C ARG A 442 -31.99 -6.54 -14.08
N GLU A 443 -32.63 -5.43 -13.76
CA GLU A 443 -32.13 -4.11 -14.10
C GLU A 443 -30.83 -3.79 -13.35
N VAL A 444 -29.97 -2.98 -13.99
CA VAL A 444 -28.72 -2.47 -13.37
C VAL A 444 -29.11 -1.31 -12.45
N ASP A 445 -29.04 -1.50 -11.16
CA ASP A 445 -29.42 -0.52 -10.13
C ASP A 445 -28.21 0.27 -9.58
N TRP A 446 -26.98 -0.25 -9.67
CA TRP A 446 -25.80 0.51 -9.31
C TRP A 446 -25.31 1.34 -10.50
N THR A 447 -25.80 2.56 -10.60
CA THR A 447 -25.44 3.49 -11.69
C THR A 447 -24.35 4.49 -11.31
N GLN A 448 -24.09 4.64 -10.00
CA GLN A 448 -23.06 5.51 -9.44
C GLN A 448 -22.44 4.87 -8.19
N LEU A 449 -21.26 5.34 -7.80
CA LEU A 449 -20.47 4.77 -6.70
C LEU A 449 -21.25 4.74 -5.37
N ASP A 450 -22.06 5.77 -5.10
CA ASP A 450 -22.83 5.86 -3.85
C ASP A 450 -23.80 4.67 -3.69
N HIS A 451 -24.37 4.15 -4.79
CA HIS A 451 -25.23 2.96 -4.74
C HIS A 451 -24.45 1.71 -4.32
N VAL A 452 -23.21 1.57 -4.82
CA VAL A 452 -22.33 0.45 -4.43
C VAL A 452 -21.93 0.59 -2.96
N ILE A 453 -21.62 1.80 -2.51
CA ILE A 453 -21.27 2.08 -1.10
C ILE A 453 -22.44 1.70 -0.18
N ASP A 454 -23.66 2.07 -0.51
CA ASP A 454 -24.84 1.72 0.27
C ASP A 454 -25.03 0.19 0.30
N ALA A 455 -24.78 -0.52 -0.81
CA ALA A 455 -24.83 -1.97 -0.86
C ALA A 455 -23.72 -2.61 0.00
N VAL A 456 -22.48 -2.10 -0.07
CA VAL A 456 -21.36 -2.57 0.79
C VAL A 456 -21.73 -2.45 2.26
N ILE A 457 -22.27 -1.31 2.67
CA ILE A 457 -22.61 -1.03 4.07
C ILE A 457 -23.76 -1.96 4.53
N ALA A 458 -24.75 -2.17 3.68
CA ALA A 458 -25.89 -3.03 3.99
C ALA A 458 -25.45 -4.50 4.20
N ALA A 459 -24.55 -5.01 3.36
CA ALA A 459 -24.07 -6.38 3.43
C ALA A 459 -22.95 -6.58 4.47
N MET A 460 -22.13 -5.55 4.72
CA MET A 460 -20.92 -5.62 5.52
C MET A 460 -20.82 -4.42 6.48
N PRO A 461 -21.51 -4.43 7.63
CA PRO A 461 -21.60 -3.29 8.56
C PRO A 461 -20.25 -2.77 9.08
N GLN A 462 -19.19 -3.59 9.07
CA GLN A 462 -17.83 -3.15 9.44
C GLN A 462 -17.27 -2.06 8.52
N PHE A 463 -17.88 -1.84 7.36
CA PHE A 463 -17.54 -0.76 6.43
C PHE A 463 -18.47 0.47 6.53
N ALA A 464 -19.36 0.54 7.52
CA ALA A 464 -20.36 1.63 7.61
C ALA A 464 -19.74 3.04 7.45
N GLY A 465 -18.56 3.28 8.01
CA GLY A 465 -17.87 4.56 7.92
C GLY A 465 -17.37 4.96 6.52
N ILE A 466 -17.38 4.07 5.52
CA ILE A 466 -16.91 4.46 4.16
C ILE A 466 -17.81 5.51 3.52
N LYS A 467 -19.06 5.62 3.95
CA LYS A 467 -19.99 6.64 3.47
C LYS A 467 -19.51 8.04 3.81
N ASP A 468 -18.86 8.19 4.97
CA ASP A 468 -18.39 9.47 5.47
C ASP A 468 -16.95 9.80 5.02
N ALA A 469 -16.29 8.89 4.25
CA ALA A 469 -14.94 9.11 3.76
C ALA A 469 -14.81 10.27 2.77
N ALA A 470 -15.89 10.59 2.07
CA ALA A 470 -16.01 11.76 1.19
C ALA A 470 -17.49 12.12 1.00
N PRO A 471 -17.78 13.38 0.63
CA PRO A 471 -19.14 13.76 0.25
C PRO A 471 -19.66 12.93 -0.92
N ASP A 472 -20.96 12.63 -0.90
CA ASP A 472 -21.66 11.94 -1.97
C ASP A 472 -21.84 12.83 -3.24
N ALA A 473 -22.35 12.23 -4.32
CA ALA A 473 -22.58 12.92 -5.60
C ALA A 473 -23.62 14.04 -5.51
N THR A 474 -24.48 14.01 -4.50
CA THR A 474 -25.53 15.01 -4.29
C THR A 474 -25.09 16.19 -3.43
N PHE A 475 -23.90 16.10 -2.82
CA PHE A 475 -23.38 17.13 -1.92
C PHE A 475 -23.34 18.50 -2.59
N ARG A 476 -23.91 19.50 -1.89
CA ARG A 476 -23.95 20.90 -2.33
C ARG A 476 -23.68 21.82 -1.14
N ILE A 477 -23.04 22.95 -1.40
CA ILE A 477 -22.97 24.05 -0.45
C ILE A 477 -23.89 25.17 -0.97
N ARG A 478 -24.88 25.54 -0.20
CA ARG A 478 -25.89 26.55 -0.57
C ARG A 478 -26.51 26.28 -1.95
N GLY A 479 -26.78 25.01 -2.24
CA GLY A 479 -27.38 24.57 -3.50
C GLY A 479 -26.41 24.50 -4.68
N GLN A 480 -25.10 24.74 -4.46
CA GLN A 480 -24.08 24.74 -5.50
C GLN A 480 -23.13 23.55 -5.38
N LYS A 481 -22.82 22.92 -6.49
CA LYS A 481 -21.77 21.91 -6.61
C LYS A 481 -20.41 22.58 -6.47
N LEU A 482 -19.53 21.99 -5.68
CA LEU A 482 -18.15 22.46 -5.54
C LEU A 482 -17.25 21.79 -6.56
N ALA A 483 -16.31 22.56 -7.09
CA ALA A 483 -15.17 21.96 -7.80
C ALA A 483 -14.31 21.16 -6.82
N ARG A 484 -13.95 19.93 -7.19
CA ARG A 484 -13.07 19.07 -6.37
C ARG A 484 -11.65 19.59 -6.29
N GLU A 485 -11.18 20.16 -7.41
CA GLU A 485 -9.86 20.77 -7.54
C GLU A 485 -9.98 22.05 -8.39
N PRO A 486 -9.12 23.04 -8.21
CA PRO A 486 -9.05 24.17 -9.11
C PRO A 486 -8.65 23.71 -10.52
N HIS A 487 -9.29 24.26 -11.52
CA HIS A 487 -9.03 23.92 -12.92
C HIS A 487 -7.60 24.26 -13.37
N ARG A 488 -6.94 25.13 -12.62
CA ARG A 488 -5.62 25.61 -13.01
C ARG A 488 -4.79 26.00 -11.81
N TYR A 489 -3.53 25.58 -11.85
CA TYR A 489 -2.47 26.07 -10.97
C TYR A 489 -1.47 26.84 -11.80
N SER A 490 -1.16 28.07 -11.37
CA SER A 490 -0.05 28.83 -11.91
C SER A 490 0.90 29.22 -10.79
N GLY A 491 2.16 29.18 -11.06
CA GLY A 491 3.21 29.64 -10.15
C GLY A 491 3.84 30.98 -10.56
N ARG A 492 3.26 31.67 -11.53
CA ARG A 492 3.91 32.82 -12.16
C ARG A 492 3.45 34.16 -11.67
N THR A 493 2.21 34.23 -11.24
CA THR A 493 1.62 35.51 -10.95
C THR A 493 1.54 35.82 -9.46
N ALA A 494 1.45 37.07 -9.19
CA ALA A 494 1.24 37.60 -7.86
C ALA A 494 -0.20 37.36 -7.38
N MET A 495 -0.47 37.80 -6.17
CA MET A 495 -1.75 37.60 -5.46
C MET A 495 -2.99 38.17 -6.15
N ARG A 496 -2.85 38.86 -7.28
CA ARG A 496 -3.93 39.46 -8.05
C ARG A 496 -4.04 38.90 -9.46
N ALA A 497 -3.92 37.59 -9.61
CA ALA A 497 -3.96 36.92 -10.90
C ALA A 497 -5.28 37.13 -11.65
N ASN A 498 -6.38 37.32 -10.95
CA ASN A 498 -7.65 37.69 -11.54
C ASN A 498 -7.64 39.08 -12.25
N ILE A 499 -6.63 39.90 -11.97
CA ILE A 499 -6.38 41.20 -12.60
C ILE A 499 -5.17 41.12 -13.56
N SER A 500 -4.47 40.00 -13.56
CA SER A 500 -3.28 39.80 -14.38
C SER A 500 -3.57 39.92 -15.87
N VAL A 501 -2.65 40.53 -16.57
CA VAL A 501 -2.69 40.65 -18.04
C VAL A 501 -2.03 39.48 -18.75
N HIS A 502 -1.40 38.58 -18.03
CA HIS A 502 -0.59 37.51 -18.61
C HIS A 502 -1.39 36.25 -18.96
N GLU A 503 -2.54 36.10 -18.34
CA GLU A 503 -3.39 34.95 -18.56
C GLU A 503 -4.87 35.35 -18.61
N PRO A 504 -5.67 34.72 -19.49
CA PRO A 504 -7.10 35.01 -19.53
C PRO A 504 -7.75 34.58 -18.22
N ARG A 505 -8.80 35.28 -17.84
CA ARG A 505 -9.65 34.85 -16.75
C ARG A 505 -10.22 33.46 -17.06
N GLN A 506 -10.23 32.61 -16.08
CA GLN A 506 -10.96 31.37 -16.19
C GLN A 506 -12.46 31.67 -16.28
N PRO A 507 -13.18 30.97 -17.16
CA PRO A 507 -14.63 31.07 -17.19
C PRO A 507 -15.21 30.60 -15.85
N GLN A 508 -16.30 31.19 -15.43
CA GLN A 508 -17.02 30.70 -14.28
C GLN A 508 -17.56 29.30 -14.55
N ASP A 509 -17.34 28.40 -13.62
CA ASP A 509 -18.00 27.11 -13.63
C ASP A 509 -19.47 27.29 -13.27
N LYS A 510 -20.38 26.80 -14.09
CA LYS A 510 -21.82 26.89 -13.88
C LYS A 510 -22.29 26.08 -12.66
N ASP A 511 -21.52 25.07 -12.30
CA ASP A 511 -21.83 24.15 -11.21
C ASP A 511 -21.20 24.55 -9.87
N THR A 512 -20.37 25.59 -9.83
CA THR A 512 -19.74 26.09 -8.60
C THR A 512 -19.93 27.59 -8.43
N MET A 513 -20.06 28.01 -7.19
CA MET A 513 -20.15 29.42 -6.83
C MET A 513 -18.84 30.18 -7.04
N PHE A 514 -17.71 29.47 -7.11
CA PHE A 514 -16.38 30.04 -7.16
C PHE A 514 -15.58 29.48 -8.31
N ALA A 515 -15.06 30.36 -9.16
CA ALA A 515 -14.06 30.07 -10.16
C ALA A 515 -12.75 30.75 -9.77
N PHE A 516 -11.68 29.99 -9.57
CA PHE A 516 -10.40 30.51 -9.11
C PHE A 516 -9.22 29.67 -9.58
N SER A 517 -8.04 30.24 -9.43
CA SER A 517 -6.76 29.58 -9.68
C SER A 517 -5.76 29.92 -8.57
N MET A 518 -4.56 29.35 -8.66
CA MET A 518 -3.46 29.71 -7.75
C MET A 518 -3.04 31.17 -7.85
N GLU A 519 -3.37 31.85 -8.95
CA GLU A 519 -3.08 33.27 -9.16
C GLU A 519 -4.11 34.21 -8.55
N GLY A 520 -5.21 33.69 -8.12
CA GLY A 520 -6.24 34.50 -7.51
C GLY A 520 -7.64 33.97 -7.70
N ASN A 521 -8.58 34.65 -7.12
CA ASN A 521 -10.01 34.36 -7.13
C ASN A 521 -10.72 35.30 -8.10
N ASN A 522 -11.52 34.76 -9.02
CA ASN A 522 -12.31 35.55 -9.95
C ASN A 522 -13.54 36.22 -9.32
N GLN A 523 -13.82 35.92 -8.05
CA GLN A 523 -14.94 36.50 -7.32
C GLN A 523 -14.52 37.77 -6.59
N PRO A 524 -15.43 38.75 -6.38
CA PRO A 524 -15.12 39.97 -5.63
C PRO A 524 -14.82 39.71 -4.16
N THR A 525 -15.28 38.60 -3.61
CA THR A 525 -15.04 38.18 -2.23
C THR A 525 -14.30 36.85 -2.19
N ALA A 526 -13.41 36.70 -1.23
CA ALA A 526 -12.71 35.43 -1.00
C ALA A 526 -13.72 34.33 -0.64
N PRO A 527 -13.49 33.09 -1.11
CA PRO A 527 -14.26 31.93 -0.67
C PRO A 527 -14.20 31.77 0.84
N ARG A 528 -15.24 31.22 1.43
CA ARG A 528 -15.26 30.92 2.85
C ARG A 528 -14.42 29.69 3.16
N SER A 529 -13.96 29.59 4.40
CA SER A 529 -13.17 28.46 4.89
C SER A 529 -13.92 27.12 4.88
N GLU A 530 -15.24 27.14 4.69
CA GLU A 530 -16.04 25.92 4.54
C GLU A 530 -15.90 25.25 3.18
N ILE A 531 -15.26 25.89 2.21
CA ILE A 531 -14.99 25.27 0.89
C ILE A 531 -13.69 24.48 0.99
N PRO A 532 -13.77 23.15 1.05
CA PRO A 532 -12.59 22.32 1.24
C PRO A 532 -11.71 22.29 -0.02
N PHE A 533 -10.42 22.45 0.14
CA PHE A 533 -9.38 22.18 -0.85
C PHE A 533 -9.50 22.89 -2.19
N ALA A 534 -10.59 23.58 -2.42
CA ALA A 534 -10.87 24.15 -3.70
C ALA A 534 -10.20 25.50 -3.89
N TRP A 535 -9.61 26.09 -2.86
CA TRP A 535 -9.21 27.46 -2.88
C TRP A 535 -7.88 27.75 -2.20
N ALA A 536 -7.08 28.59 -2.86
CA ALA A 536 -5.87 29.20 -2.30
C ALA A 536 -5.86 30.70 -2.61
N PRO A 537 -5.90 31.57 -1.61
CA PRO A 537 -6.11 33.01 -1.81
C PRO A 537 -4.84 33.66 -2.37
N GLY A 538 -4.82 33.94 -3.67
CA GLY A 538 -3.82 34.79 -4.32
C GLY A 538 -2.36 34.41 -4.14
N TRP A 539 -2.09 33.21 -3.68
CA TRP A 539 -0.75 32.70 -3.43
C TRP A 539 -0.32 31.84 -4.61
N ASN A 540 0.93 31.90 -4.97
CA ASN A 540 1.42 31.40 -6.24
C ASN A 540 2.25 30.11 -6.15
N SER A 541 2.15 29.37 -5.05
CA SER A 541 2.86 28.11 -4.90
C SER A 541 2.05 27.06 -4.14
N PRO A 542 2.26 25.76 -4.41
CA PRO A 542 1.68 24.70 -3.61
C PRO A 542 2.04 24.78 -2.13
N GLN A 543 3.22 25.28 -1.79
CA GLN A 543 3.64 25.47 -0.41
C GLN A 543 2.80 26.56 0.30
N ALA A 544 2.52 27.65 -0.38
CA ALA A 544 1.65 28.71 0.13
C ALA A 544 0.21 28.21 0.31
N TRP A 545 -0.28 27.41 -0.63
CA TRP A 545 -1.54 26.73 -0.52
C TRP A 545 -1.61 25.86 0.74
N ASN A 546 -0.64 24.98 0.96
CA ASN A 546 -0.59 24.09 2.11
C ASN A 546 -0.49 24.88 3.43
N LYS A 547 0.31 25.92 3.46
CA LYS A 547 0.43 26.83 4.60
C LYS A 547 -0.90 27.50 4.94
N PHE A 548 -1.61 27.98 3.93
CA PHE A 548 -2.92 28.57 4.12
C PHE A 548 -3.90 27.59 4.74
N GLN A 549 -3.96 26.36 4.23
CA GLN A 549 -4.82 25.30 4.77
C GLN A 549 -4.45 24.95 6.22
N ASP A 550 -3.19 24.93 6.55
CA ASP A 550 -2.71 24.63 7.89
C ASP A 550 -2.95 25.75 8.89
N GLU A 551 -2.74 27.01 8.49
CA GLU A 551 -2.85 28.18 9.36
C GLU A 551 -4.26 28.72 9.55
N VAL A 552 -5.11 28.65 8.54
CA VAL A 552 -6.49 29.16 8.63
C VAL A 552 -7.38 28.35 9.55
N GLY A 553 -7.04 27.08 9.74
CA GLY A 553 -7.76 26.23 10.66
C GLY A 553 -9.11 25.75 10.15
N GLY A 554 -9.98 25.33 11.08
CA GLY A 554 -11.28 24.79 10.77
C GLY A 554 -11.21 23.50 9.96
N LYS A 555 -12.19 23.29 9.10
CA LYS A 555 -12.27 22.08 8.26
C LYS A 555 -11.16 21.96 7.24
N LEU A 556 -10.54 23.06 6.86
CA LEU A 556 -9.44 23.06 5.87
C LEU A 556 -8.10 22.68 6.47
N ARG A 557 -7.93 22.85 7.77
CA ARG A 557 -6.67 22.63 8.45
C ARG A 557 -6.16 21.20 8.36
N HIS A 558 -7.07 20.24 8.35
CA HIS A 558 -6.75 18.81 8.34
C HIS A 558 -6.85 18.17 6.96
N GLY A 559 -7.26 18.92 5.96
CA GLY A 559 -7.45 18.39 4.63
C GLY A 559 -8.69 17.49 4.55
N ASP A 560 -8.60 16.45 3.73
CA ASP A 560 -9.58 15.38 3.60
C ASP A 560 -9.02 14.13 4.29
N PRO A 561 -9.29 13.95 5.60
CA PRO A 561 -8.59 12.94 6.38
C PRO A 561 -9.07 11.52 6.10
N GLY A 562 -10.24 11.33 5.46
CA GLY A 562 -10.93 10.05 5.42
C GLY A 562 -11.50 9.66 6.80
N VAL A 563 -11.95 8.42 6.94
CA VAL A 563 -12.61 7.92 8.16
C VAL A 563 -11.93 6.64 8.65
N ARG A 564 -11.57 6.59 9.93
CA ARG A 564 -11.03 5.35 10.52
C ARG A 564 -12.15 4.35 10.73
N LEU A 565 -11.94 3.12 10.26
CA LEU A 565 -12.85 1.98 10.43
C LEU A 565 -12.33 1.00 11.48
N ILE A 566 -11.04 1.08 11.80
CA ILE A 566 -10.40 0.23 12.81
C ILE A 566 -10.06 1.11 14.00
N GLU A 567 -10.72 0.85 15.10
CA GLU A 567 -10.41 1.43 16.40
C GLU A 567 -10.05 0.31 17.38
N ALA A 568 -9.06 0.55 18.20
CA ALA A 568 -8.64 -0.43 19.19
C ALA A 568 -9.74 -0.60 20.26
N THR A 569 -10.16 -1.83 20.47
CA THR A 569 -11.15 -2.14 21.53
C THR A 569 -10.52 -2.08 22.92
N GLU A 570 -11.31 -1.81 23.94
CA GLU A 570 -10.88 -1.97 25.33
C GLU A 570 -10.65 -3.46 25.64
N GLY A 571 -9.67 -3.75 26.48
CA GLY A 571 -9.32 -5.11 26.90
C GLY A 571 -7.94 -5.54 26.40
N GLY A 572 -7.81 -5.90 25.18
CA GLY A 572 -6.54 -6.32 24.58
C GLY A 572 -6.35 -7.84 24.48
N LEU A 573 -5.44 -8.24 23.62
CA LEU A 573 -5.07 -9.63 23.41
C LEU A 573 -4.20 -10.16 24.56
N ASP A 574 -4.23 -11.46 24.77
CA ASP A 574 -3.23 -12.16 25.58
C ASP A 574 -1.86 -12.11 24.88
N TYR A 575 -0.79 -12.36 25.65
CA TYR A 575 0.52 -12.50 25.05
C TYR A 575 0.54 -13.68 24.08
N PHE A 576 1.10 -13.46 22.90
CA PHE A 576 1.43 -14.55 21.99
C PHE A 576 2.57 -15.36 22.61
N THR A 577 2.44 -16.68 22.65
CA THR A 577 3.34 -17.56 23.40
C THR A 577 4.29 -18.36 22.52
N THR A 578 4.12 -18.36 21.20
CA THR A 578 4.94 -19.13 20.28
C THR A 578 6.23 -18.39 19.96
N VAL A 579 7.25 -18.57 20.81
CA VAL A 579 8.60 -18.06 20.53
C VAL A 579 9.26 -18.94 19.49
N PRO A 580 9.75 -18.41 18.36
CA PRO A 580 10.41 -19.23 17.36
C PRO A 580 11.78 -19.73 17.86
N ALA A 581 12.23 -20.87 17.32
CA ALA A 581 13.60 -21.30 17.49
C ALA A 581 14.58 -20.30 16.84
N SER A 582 15.79 -20.17 17.41
CA SER A 582 16.84 -19.38 16.77
C SER A 582 17.19 -19.97 15.40
N PHE A 583 17.46 -19.07 14.45
CA PHE A 583 17.84 -19.48 13.10
C PHE A 583 19.10 -20.38 13.13
N GLN A 584 19.03 -21.46 12.39
CA GLN A 584 20.16 -22.36 12.19
C GLN A 584 20.43 -22.52 10.70
N ALA A 585 21.63 -22.14 10.27
CA ALA A 585 22.09 -22.40 8.92
C ALA A 585 22.16 -23.91 8.67
N GLN A 586 21.69 -24.37 7.53
CA GLN A 586 21.73 -25.77 7.11
C GLN A 586 22.65 -25.90 5.88
N ASP A 587 23.54 -26.88 5.88
CA ASP A 587 24.42 -27.09 4.76
C ASP A 587 23.62 -27.42 3.49
N GLY A 588 23.95 -26.75 2.40
CA GLY A 588 23.27 -26.92 1.11
C GLY A 588 21.89 -26.31 1.02
N GLN A 589 21.42 -25.64 2.06
CA GLN A 589 20.13 -24.93 2.07
C GLN A 589 20.29 -23.48 2.49
N TRP A 590 19.60 -22.58 1.81
CA TRP A 590 19.60 -21.15 2.11
C TRP A 590 18.18 -20.64 2.32
N ARG A 591 17.96 -19.92 3.41
CA ARG A 591 16.70 -19.24 3.66
C ARG A 591 16.64 -17.95 2.87
N ILE A 592 15.56 -17.72 2.12
CA ILE A 592 15.39 -16.48 1.37
C ILE A 592 15.00 -15.34 2.32
N ALA A 593 15.89 -14.35 2.45
CA ALA A 593 15.65 -13.09 3.12
C ALA A 593 15.07 -12.09 2.12
N PRO A 594 13.88 -11.50 2.40
CA PRO A 594 13.24 -10.57 1.47
C PRO A 594 13.88 -9.18 1.55
N TYR A 595 14.26 -8.65 0.39
CA TYR A 595 14.65 -7.27 0.20
C TYR A 595 13.57 -6.56 -0.62
N TYR A 596 13.32 -5.32 -0.30
CA TYR A 596 12.39 -4.51 -1.06
C TYR A 596 13.09 -3.26 -1.61
N HIS A 597 12.66 -2.80 -2.77
CA HIS A 597 13.14 -1.58 -3.41
C HIS A 597 11.98 -0.63 -3.66
N LEU A 598 12.18 0.63 -3.29
CA LEU A 598 11.24 1.69 -3.62
C LEU A 598 10.98 1.74 -5.13
N PHE A 599 12.04 1.49 -5.92
CA PHE A 599 11.99 1.39 -7.37
C PHE A 599 12.07 -0.07 -7.78
N GLY A 600 10.93 -0.74 -8.00
CA GLY A 600 10.87 -2.07 -8.59
C GLY A 600 10.08 -3.14 -7.84
N SER A 601 9.89 -3.05 -6.52
CA SER A 601 9.18 -4.09 -5.77
C SER A 601 7.65 -4.01 -5.88
N ASP A 602 7.09 -2.84 -6.18
CA ASP A 602 5.65 -2.66 -6.32
C ASP A 602 5.17 -3.03 -7.72
N GLU A 603 4.03 -3.72 -7.80
CA GLU A 603 3.47 -4.29 -9.03
C GLU A 603 3.21 -3.26 -10.12
N LEU A 604 2.59 -2.15 -9.76
CA LEU A 604 2.17 -1.16 -10.74
C LEU A 604 3.30 -0.22 -11.14
N SER A 605 4.01 0.34 -10.16
CA SER A 605 5.04 1.34 -10.43
C SER A 605 6.25 0.78 -11.18
N GLN A 606 6.59 -0.50 -11.00
CA GLN A 606 7.69 -1.12 -11.76
C GLN A 606 7.45 -1.11 -13.27
N ARG A 607 6.19 -1.06 -13.72
CA ARG A 607 5.82 -0.94 -15.13
C ARG A 607 5.99 0.47 -15.70
N SER A 608 6.21 1.47 -14.84
CA SER A 608 6.39 2.85 -15.25
C SER A 608 7.77 3.04 -15.90
N PRO A 609 7.86 3.60 -17.13
CA PRO A 609 9.16 3.76 -17.82
C PRO A 609 10.20 4.54 -17.02
N VAL A 610 9.77 5.56 -16.25
CA VAL A 610 10.66 6.33 -15.37
C VAL A 610 11.25 5.46 -14.27
N PHE A 611 10.49 4.51 -13.74
CA PHE A 611 10.95 3.57 -12.72
C PHE A 611 11.94 2.56 -13.29
N GLN A 612 11.69 2.04 -14.48
CA GLN A 612 12.58 1.09 -15.13
C GLN A 612 14.01 1.64 -15.27
N SER A 613 14.15 2.95 -15.49
CA SER A 613 15.48 3.61 -15.57
C SER A 613 16.21 3.71 -14.21
N ARG A 614 15.53 3.53 -13.10
CA ARG A 614 16.06 3.62 -11.72
C ARG A 614 16.01 2.32 -10.96
N MET A 615 15.34 1.32 -11.51
CA MET A 615 15.22 0.01 -10.91
C MET A 615 16.58 -0.69 -10.95
N PRO A 616 17.09 -1.25 -9.83
CA PRO A 616 18.29 -2.07 -9.87
C PRO A 616 18.05 -3.32 -10.71
N GLN A 617 19.11 -3.87 -11.28
CA GLN A 617 19.03 -5.18 -11.90
C GLN A 617 18.76 -6.22 -10.81
N PRO A 618 17.95 -7.26 -11.09
CA PRO A 618 17.78 -8.36 -10.14
C PRO A 618 19.13 -8.99 -9.77
N TYR A 619 19.30 -9.29 -8.50
CA TYR A 619 20.52 -9.84 -7.92
C TYR A 619 20.20 -10.91 -6.88
N ILE A 620 21.20 -11.66 -6.49
CA ILE A 620 21.21 -12.49 -5.29
C ILE A 620 22.29 -12.00 -4.32
N LYS A 621 21.90 -11.78 -3.06
CA LYS A 621 22.82 -11.31 -2.04
C LYS A 621 23.30 -12.48 -1.18
N LEU A 622 24.61 -12.56 -0.92
CA LEU A 622 25.22 -13.61 -0.11
C LEU A 622 26.08 -13.01 1.01
N ASN A 623 26.11 -13.71 2.13
CA ASN A 623 27.13 -13.48 3.17
C ASN A 623 28.52 -13.84 2.62
N PRO A 624 29.60 -13.14 3.03
CA PRO A 624 30.98 -13.49 2.60
C PRO A 624 31.36 -14.94 2.83
N ALA A 625 30.96 -15.55 3.95
CA ALA A 625 31.26 -16.95 4.23
C ALA A 625 30.58 -17.94 3.26
N ASP A 626 29.33 -17.67 2.90
CA ASP A 626 28.58 -18.49 1.93
C ASP A 626 29.10 -18.30 0.52
N ALA A 627 29.49 -17.07 0.13
CA ALA A 627 30.14 -16.81 -1.15
C ALA A 627 31.46 -17.56 -1.27
N ALA A 628 32.28 -17.60 -0.20
CA ALA A 628 33.51 -18.36 -0.16
C ALA A 628 33.28 -19.87 -0.27
N LYS A 629 32.25 -20.41 0.41
CA LYS A 629 31.85 -21.83 0.29
C LYS A 629 31.46 -22.22 -1.14
N LEU A 630 30.77 -21.32 -1.84
CA LEU A 630 30.31 -21.50 -3.22
C LEU A 630 31.44 -21.20 -4.25
N GLY A 631 32.59 -20.65 -3.83
CA GLY A 631 33.67 -20.25 -4.71
C GLY A 631 33.37 -19.04 -5.58
N VAL A 632 32.40 -18.17 -5.18
CA VAL A 632 31.93 -17.06 -5.99
C VAL A 632 32.30 -15.71 -5.36
N ASN A 633 32.42 -14.69 -6.21
CA ASN A 633 32.71 -13.33 -5.84
C ASN A 633 31.57 -12.39 -6.31
N ALA A 634 31.59 -11.13 -5.85
CA ALA A 634 30.66 -10.12 -6.35
C ALA A 634 30.69 -10.03 -7.89
N GLY A 635 29.53 -10.03 -8.52
CA GLY A 635 29.35 -10.05 -9.97
C GLY A 635 29.36 -11.45 -10.60
N THR A 636 29.85 -12.50 -9.93
CA THR A 636 29.70 -13.88 -10.41
C THR A 636 28.22 -14.22 -10.54
N ARG A 637 27.84 -14.95 -11.59
CA ARG A 637 26.46 -15.40 -11.75
C ARG A 637 26.26 -16.74 -11.05
N VAL A 638 25.20 -16.82 -10.28
CA VAL A 638 24.75 -18.06 -9.64
C VAL A 638 23.36 -18.43 -10.13
N SER A 639 23.09 -19.72 -10.13
CA SER A 639 21.81 -20.28 -10.56
C SER A 639 21.17 -21.09 -9.45
N PHE A 640 19.85 -21.06 -9.42
CA PHE A 640 18.99 -21.90 -8.59
C PHE A 640 17.73 -22.28 -9.36
N SER A 641 17.10 -23.36 -8.96
CA SER A 641 15.83 -23.79 -9.55
C SER A 641 14.65 -23.16 -8.81
N TYR A 642 13.73 -22.60 -9.56
CA TYR A 642 12.46 -22.13 -9.04
C TYR A 642 11.36 -22.36 -10.06
N ASP A 643 10.26 -22.98 -9.63
CA ASP A 643 9.06 -23.17 -10.44
C ASP A 643 9.35 -23.89 -11.78
N GLY A 644 10.24 -24.90 -11.76
CA GLY A 644 10.67 -25.65 -12.94
C GLY A 644 11.62 -24.90 -13.87
N ASN A 645 11.97 -23.66 -13.55
CA ASN A 645 12.88 -22.83 -14.33
C ASN A 645 14.21 -22.62 -13.60
N THR A 646 15.29 -22.44 -14.35
CA THR A 646 16.56 -22.00 -13.79
C THR A 646 16.62 -20.48 -13.76
N VAL A 647 16.72 -19.91 -12.56
CA VAL A 647 16.93 -18.48 -12.34
C VAL A 647 18.42 -18.23 -12.17
N THR A 648 18.98 -17.30 -12.93
CA THR A 648 20.41 -16.97 -12.91
C THR A 648 20.61 -15.49 -12.63
N LEU A 649 21.27 -15.16 -11.51
CA LEU A 649 21.42 -13.79 -11.02
C LEU A 649 22.89 -13.48 -10.69
N PRO A 650 23.33 -12.21 -10.82
CA PRO A 650 24.63 -11.77 -10.33
C PRO A 650 24.64 -11.73 -8.80
N VAL A 651 25.76 -12.08 -8.21
CA VAL A 651 26.00 -12.06 -6.76
C VAL A 651 26.34 -10.65 -6.30
N GLU A 652 25.68 -10.22 -5.23
CA GLU A 652 26.13 -9.12 -4.36
C GLU A 652 26.58 -9.69 -3.02
N ILE A 653 27.59 -9.10 -2.40
CA ILE A 653 28.10 -9.52 -1.08
C ILE A 653 27.61 -8.54 -0.03
N SER A 654 27.07 -9.05 1.08
CA SER A 654 26.69 -8.25 2.25
C SER A 654 27.18 -8.89 3.54
N GLU A 655 27.93 -8.12 4.31
CA GLU A 655 28.38 -8.50 5.66
C GLU A 655 27.21 -8.48 6.68
N GLY A 656 26.17 -7.70 6.40
CA GLY A 656 24.98 -7.59 7.27
C GLY A 656 24.06 -8.80 7.20
N LEU A 657 24.06 -9.52 6.07
CA LEU A 657 23.24 -10.72 5.88
C LEU A 657 23.85 -11.90 6.64
N ALA A 658 23.04 -12.61 7.41
CA ALA A 658 23.51 -13.79 8.14
C ALA A 658 23.88 -14.95 7.19
N ALA A 659 24.90 -15.72 7.55
CA ALA A 659 25.28 -16.94 6.83
C ALA A 659 24.12 -17.96 6.85
N GLY A 660 23.95 -18.70 5.74
CA GLY A 660 22.82 -19.62 5.54
C GLY A 660 21.55 -18.92 5.02
N GLN A 661 21.64 -17.63 4.72
CA GLN A 661 20.58 -16.87 4.05
C GLN A 661 21.01 -16.39 2.67
N VAL A 662 20.04 -16.22 1.79
CA VAL A 662 20.19 -15.52 0.52
C VAL A 662 19.20 -14.36 0.44
N GLY A 663 19.69 -13.18 0.09
CA GLY A 663 18.85 -12.01 -0.12
C GLY A 663 18.33 -11.97 -1.56
N LEU A 664 17.01 -11.84 -1.74
CA LEU A 664 16.40 -11.64 -3.05
C LEU A 664 15.52 -10.38 -3.07
N PRO A 665 15.57 -9.57 -4.16
CA PRO A 665 14.78 -8.36 -4.31
C PRO A 665 13.33 -8.70 -4.70
N MET A 666 12.47 -8.82 -3.71
CA MET A 666 11.07 -9.23 -3.86
C MET A 666 10.28 -8.32 -4.78
N GLY A 667 9.47 -8.93 -5.64
CA GLY A 667 8.58 -8.24 -6.56
C GLY A 667 9.25 -7.70 -7.82
N MET A 668 10.56 -7.81 -7.95
CA MET A 668 11.27 -7.45 -9.16
C MET A 668 11.07 -8.50 -10.28
N PRO A 669 11.28 -8.14 -11.54
CA PRO A 669 11.09 -9.08 -12.64
C PRO A 669 11.81 -10.42 -12.42
N GLY A 670 11.06 -11.52 -12.51
CA GLY A 670 11.55 -12.88 -12.27
C GLY A 670 11.67 -13.31 -10.79
N ILE A 671 11.35 -12.42 -9.83
CA ILE A 671 11.42 -12.72 -8.39
C ILE A 671 10.08 -12.42 -7.73
N ALA A 672 9.23 -13.42 -7.65
CA ALA A 672 7.90 -13.26 -7.07
C ALA A 672 7.95 -13.03 -5.55
N PRO A 673 7.10 -12.14 -4.99
CA PRO A 673 7.05 -11.88 -3.54
C PRO A 673 6.73 -13.11 -2.69
N VAL A 674 6.07 -14.11 -3.24
CA VAL A 674 5.76 -15.36 -2.55
C VAL A 674 7.01 -16.15 -2.14
N LEU A 675 8.16 -15.86 -2.74
CA LEU A 675 9.45 -16.47 -2.36
C LEU A 675 9.96 -16.04 -0.98
N ALA A 676 9.44 -14.98 -0.39
CA ALA A 676 9.90 -14.50 0.91
C ALA A 676 9.80 -15.60 1.97
N GLY A 677 10.93 -15.93 2.60
CA GLY A 677 11.04 -16.98 3.60
C GLY A 677 11.08 -18.42 3.10
N ALA A 678 11.03 -18.67 1.79
CA ALA A 678 11.25 -19.99 1.21
C ALA A 678 12.72 -20.44 1.36
N ARG A 679 13.02 -21.70 1.03
CA ARG A 679 14.36 -22.26 1.03
C ARG A 679 14.81 -22.56 -0.39
N LEU A 680 16.08 -22.31 -0.67
CA LEU A 680 16.78 -22.76 -1.88
C LEU A 680 17.70 -23.92 -1.53
N GLU A 681 17.73 -24.95 -2.38
CA GLU A 681 18.51 -26.17 -2.13
C GLU A 681 19.64 -26.39 -3.16
N ASP A 682 19.55 -25.76 -4.33
CA ASP A 682 20.44 -26.02 -5.47
C ASP A 682 21.24 -24.79 -5.94
N LEU A 683 21.59 -23.91 -5.03
CA LEU A 683 22.35 -22.71 -5.35
C LEU A 683 23.78 -23.09 -5.76
N ARG A 684 24.18 -22.70 -6.97
CA ARG A 684 25.48 -23.03 -7.56
C ARG A 684 25.98 -21.96 -8.52
N GLU A 685 27.28 -21.91 -8.77
CA GLU A 685 27.83 -21.07 -9.84
C GLU A 685 27.17 -21.45 -11.19
N ALA A 686 26.75 -20.44 -11.94
CA ALA A 686 26.17 -20.68 -13.26
C ALA A 686 27.24 -21.16 -14.23
N GLN A 687 27.00 -22.27 -14.91
CA GLN A 687 27.87 -22.72 -16.03
C GLN A 687 27.78 -21.65 -17.12
N GLN A 688 28.97 -21.26 -17.66
CA GLN A 688 29.08 -20.24 -18.72
C GLN A 688 28.42 -20.70 -20.01
#